data_63f71b5eac1219122151829d74eda0f1
#
_entry.id   63f71b5eac1219122151829d74eda0f1
#
_cell.length_a   1.000
_cell.length_b   1.000
_cell.length_c   1.000
_cell.angle_alpha   90.00
_cell.angle_beta   90.00
_cell.angle_gamma   90.00
#
_symmetry.space_group_name_H-M   'P 1'
#
loop_
_entity.id
_entity.type
_entity.pdbx_description
1 polymer ?
#
loop_
_entity_poly.entity_id
_entity_poly.type
_entity_poly.pdbx_seq_one_letter_code
_entity_poly.pdbx_strand_id
1 'polypeptide(L)'
;MQTEKVTPMMAQYLELKADHADALLFYRMGDFYEMFFDDAVAAAEALDIALTKRGKHQGKDIAMCGVPVHAAEGYLLTLIRKGFRVAVCEQMESPAEAKKRGHKSVVKRDVVRLVTPGTLTEESLLEARRHNYLAAFAEVRDACAMAWVDISTGAFHVMPLAQVRLGPELARLAPSELIVSEAKESELQEVVSDFGIALTGLARSAFDSTSAEKRICDLFDIATLEAFGTFTRAEVSAMGAVIEYLTITQRGNLPLLRPPQKEAEARTVQIDAATRRNLELTHSLNGGRTGSLLSIMDNTATAGGARLLERRISSPSRVIEVVNARADAISFAFDTPRVAQDIRERLRNVPDLDRALSRLSLDRGGPRDLAAIRNGLIEAEALHQSLTQHELPDLLRSAAEGLQGHGDLIDLLDQALVAEPPLMVRDGGFIAPGYDEDLDSARELRDEGRGVIAGMQQQFVSDTGISSLKIKHNNVLGYFIECTATHAEKMLSAPLSETFIHRQTTANQVRFTTVELSELETKILNAGNHAQEIEKRLYERLRSAILDQAAEIGQASSGLAEIDLASALADLARSENWTRPRVDMSRAFEIEGGRHPVVERALAQKSGEPFIANDCNLGAENDAANIWLLTGPNMAGKSTFLRQNALIALMAQMGSFVPATSAHIGIVSQLFSRVGASDDLARGRSTFMVEMVETAAILNQADDRALVILDEIGRGTATYDGLSIAWATLEHLHDVNRARALFATHYHEMTALAGKLPGVDNATVAVKEWEGEVVFLHEVRKGAADRSYGVQVAQLAGLPAPVIARARVVLEALEKGEREGGTTQKTLIDDLPLFAVSPAPQPKAAKSSAVEEKLKEIIPDELSPREALELIYKLKEAANS
;
A
#
# COMPACT_ATOMS: atom_id res chain seq x y z
N MET A 1 19.28 55.03 3.33
CA MET A 1 19.01 53.68 2.79
C MET A 1 17.52 53.65 2.48
N GLN A 2 17.14 53.69 1.21
CA GLN A 2 15.73 53.48 0.82
C GLN A 2 15.39 52.03 1.06
N THR A 3 14.51 51.81 1.99
CA THR A 3 13.85 50.49 2.15
C THR A 3 13.08 50.20 0.85
N GLU A 4 13.62 49.32 0.02
CA GLU A 4 12.90 48.82 -1.16
C GLU A 4 11.55 48.26 -0.67
N LYS A 5 10.46 48.95 -1.09
CA LYS A 5 9.10 48.53 -0.74
C LYS A 5 8.82 47.18 -1.39
N VAL A 6 8.67 46.15 -0.59
CA VAL A 6 8.16 44.84 -1.01
C VAL A 6 6.86 45.04 -1.76
N THR A 7 6.70 44.34 -2.91
CA THR A 7 5.40 44.44 -3.64
C THR A 7 4.26 43.88 -2.77
N PRO A 8 3.03 44.40 -2.85
CA PRO A 8 1.93 43.92 -2.02
C PRO A 8 1.66 42.42 -2.11
N MET A 9 1.88 41.83 -3.29
CA MET A 9 1.75 40.39 -3.49
C MET A 9 2.84 39.61 -2.74
N MET A 10 4.10 40.07 -2.79
CA MET A 10 5.20 39.42 -2.10
C MET A 10 5.11 39.60 -0.58
N ALA A 11 4.53 40.71 -0.10
CA ALA A 11 4.23 40.91 1.31
C ALA A 11 3.23 39.86 1.80
N GLN A 12 2.14 39.61 1.05
CA GLN A 12 1.17 38.55 1.34
C GLN A 12 1.80 37.16 1.34
N TYR A 13 2.67 36.86 0.36
CA TYR A 13 3.40 35.59 0.31
C TYR A 13 4.27 35.37 1.57
N LEU A 14 5.05 36.36 1.95
CA LEU A 14 5.96 36.27 3.11
C LEU A 14 5.19 36.14 4.43
N GLU A 15 4.03 36.80 4.56
CA GLU A 15 3.13 36.65 5.72
C GLU A 15 2.63 35.21 5.84
N LEU A 16 2.05 34.64 4.75
CA LEU A 16 1.57 33.26 4.73
C LEU A 16 2.70 32.25 4.93
N LYS A 17 3.91 32.53 4.38
CA LYS A 17 5.06 31.65 4.58
C LYS A 17 5.57 31.67 6.02
N ALA A 18 5.48 32.79 6.71
CA ALA A 18 5.88 32.87 8.13
C ALA A 18 5.03 31.97 9.03
N ASP A 19 3.74 31.84 8.72
CA ASP A 19 2.82 30.95 9.45
C ASP A 19 3.03 29.46 9.11
N HIS A 20 3.72 29.16 8.00
CA HIS A 20 3.99 27.80 7.49
C HIS A 20 5.46 27.61 7.11
N ALA A 21 6.37 27.96 8.03
CA ALA A 21 7.80 27.99 7.77
C ALA A 21 8.38 26.62 7.37
N ASP A 22 7.83 25.53 7.89
CA ASP A 22 8.22 24.14 7.70
C ASP A 22 7.58 23.45 6.47
N ALA A 23 6.72 24.15 5.71
CA ALA A 23 6.04 23.61 4.55
C ALA A 23 6.39 24.40 3.28
N LEU A 24 6.46 23.73 2.13
CA LEU A 24 6.53 24.38 0.82
C LEU A 24 5.20 25.06 0.52
N LEU A 25 5.23 26.35 0.16
CA LEU A 25 4.02 27.12 -0.08
C LEU A 25 3.63 27.09 -1.57
N PHE A 26 2.61 26.31 -1.92
CA PHE A 26 1.96 26.33 -3.24
C PHE A 26 1.04 27.55 -3.33
N TYR A 27 1.60 28.65 -3.82
CA TYR A 27 0.90 29.94 -3.87
C TYR A 27 0.16 30.14 -5.20
N ARG A 28 -1.16 30.14 -5.20
CA ARG A 28 -2.00 30.23 -6.40
C ARG A 28 -1.82 31.54 -7.13
N MET A 29 -1.39 31.47 -8.39
CA MET A 29 -1.24 32.62 -9.30
C MET A 29 -1.89 32.31 -10.65
N GLY A 30 -3.19 32.55 -10.77
CA GLY A 30 -3.97 32.17 -11.95
C GLY A 30 -4.01 30.66 -12.15
N ASP A 31 -3.44 30.16 -13.24
CA ASP A 31 -3.43 28.74 -13.59
C ASP A 31 -2.18 27.98 -13.07
N PHE A 32 -1.37 28.64 -12.22
CA PHE A 32 -0.17 28.05 -11.64
C PHE A 32 -0.18 28.15 -10.11
N TYR A 33 0.47 27.19 -9.46
CA TYR A 33 1.01 27.33 -8.12
C TYR A 33 2.47 27.72 -8.24
N GLU A 34 2.80 28.91 -7.79
CA GLU A 34 4.16 29.47 -7.81
C GLU A 34 4.79 29.35 -6.43
N MET A 35 6.07 29.01 -6.39
CA MET A 35 6.89 28.93 -5.18
C MET A 35 8.04 29.93 -5.32
N PHE A 36 8.47 30.52 -4.21
CA PHE A 36 9.49 31.56 -4.19
C PHE A 36 10.56 31.26 -3.16
N PHE A 37 11.73 31.93 -3.27
CA PHE A 37 12.88 31.83 -2.37
C PHE A 37 13.40 30.40 -2.21
N ASP A 38 13.64 29.95 -0.97
CA ASP A 38 14.16 28.63 -0.65
C ASP A 38 13.18 27.53 -1.02
N ASP A 39 11.87 27.77 -0.92
CA ASP A 39 10.85 26.84 -1.37
C ASP A 39 10.97 26.52 -2.86
N ALA A 40 11.26 27.55 -3.67
CA ALA A 40 11.46 27.37 -5.10
C ALA A 40 12.70 26.53 -5.42
N VAL A 41 13.79 26.71 -4.67
CA VAL A 41 15.02 25.92 -4.84
C VAL A 41 14.78 24.47 -4.47
N ALA A 42 14.22 24.22 -3.30
CA ALA A 42 13.91 22.88 -2.81
C ALA A 42 12.91 22.14 -3.72
N ALA A 43 11.84 22.83 -4.14
CA ALA A 43 10.85 22.23 -5.01
C ALA A 43 11.38 21.98 -6.43
N ALA A 44 12.17 22.89 -7.00
CA ALA A 44 12.75 22.71 -8.33
C ALA A 44 13.70 21.51 -8.37
N GLU A 45 14.53 21.32 -7.34
CA GLU A 45 15.40 20.16 -7.19
C GLU A 45 14.61 18.87 -6.98
N ALA A 46 13.59 18.92 -6.10
CA ALA A 46 12.79 17.74 -5.79
C ALA A 46 11.93 17.28 -6.97
N LEU A 47 11.43 18.20 -7.79
CA LEU A 47 10.49 17.92 -8.90
C LEU A 47 11.18 17.83 -10.27
N ASP A 48 12.47 18.13 -10.34
CA ASP A 48 13.25 18.25 -11.60
C ASP A 48 12.58 19.23 -12.58
N ILE A 49 12.21 20.43 -12.09
CA ILE A 49 11.59 21.49 -12.88
C ILE A 49 12.50 22.73 -12.94
N ALA A 50 12.27 23.58 -13.94
CA ALA A 50 13.07 24.76 -14.17
C ALA A 50 12.98 25.78 -13.02
N LEU A 51 14.13 26.17 -12.46
CA LEU A 51 14.26 27.28 -11.53
C LEU A 51 14.45 28.59 -12.33
N THR A 52 13.58 29.57 -12.11
CA THR A 52 13.60 30.88 -12.77
C THR A 52 13.79 31.99 -11.75
N LYS A 53 13.73 33.26 -12.21
CA LYS A 53 13.88 34.43 -11.34
C LYS A 53 12.74 35.42 -11.59
N ARG A 54 12.20 35.99 -10.51
CA ARG A 54 11.10 36.96 -10.57
C ARG A 54 11.38 38.18 -9.71
N GLY A 55 12.04 39.19 -10.29
CA GLY A 55 12.33 40.42 -9.56
C GLY A 55 13.43 40.30 -8.51
N LYS A 56 13.55 41.31 -7.65
CA LYS A 56 14.54 41.36 -6.58
C LYS A 56 13.91 41.67 -5.24
N HIS A 57 14.45 41.09 -4.19
CA HIS A 57 14.13 41.39 -2.80
C HIS A 57 15.44 41.62 -2.04
N GLN A 58 15.54 42.75 -1.33
CA GLN A 58 16.77 43.14 -0.60
C GLN A 58 18.05 43.07 -1.47
N GLY A 59 17.96 43.43 -2.75
CA GLY A 59 19.07 43.43 -3.70
C GLY A 59 19.46 42.05 -4.27
N LYS A 60 18.86 40.95 -3.84
CA LYS A 60 19.04 39.61 -4.39
C LYS A 60 17.90 39.21 -5.32
N ASP A 61 18.23 38.43 -6.36
CA ASP A 61 17.20 37.86 -7.25
C ASP A 61 16.30 36.89 -6.46
N ILE A 62 14.97 36.96 -6.69
CA ILE A 62 13.99 36.04 -6.11
C ILE A 62 13.95 34.79 -6.98
N ALA A 63 14.39 33.66 -6.44
CA ALA A 63 14.21 32.35 -7.07
C ALA A 63 12.70 32.03 -7.16
N MET A 64 12.26 31.46 -8.27
CA MET A 64 10.88 31.08 -8.53
C MET A 64 10.81 29.79 -9.35
N CYS A 65 9.91 28.90 -9.00
CA CYS A 65 9.43 27.83 -9.85
C CYS A 65 7.91 27.74 -9.76
N GLY A 66 7.27 27.01 -10.65
CA GLY A 66 5.81 26.87 -10.64
C GLY A 66 5.33 25.61 -11.33
N VAL A 67 4.19 25.12 -10.88
CA VAL A 67 3.51 23.94 -11.43
C VAL A 67 2.10 24.30 -11.89
N PRO A 68 1.62 23.77 -13.03
CA PRO A 68 0.26 24.02 -13.48
C PRO A 68 -0.76 23.43 -12.50
N VAL A 69 -1.83 24.17 -12.22
CA VAL A 69 -2.88 23.71 -11.28
C VAL A 69 -3.51 22.40 -11.70
N HIS A 70 -3.78 22.21 -12.99
CA HIS A 70 -4.38 20.99 -13.51
C HIS A 70 -3.48 19.75 -13.39
N ALA A 71 -2.18 19.93 -13.18
CA ALA A 71 -1.21 18.86 -12.99
C ALA A 71 -0.64 18.83 -11.55
N ALA A 72 -1.10 19.69 -10.67
CA ALA A 72 -0.52 19.89 -9.34
C ALA A 72 -0.50 18.63 -8.48
N GLU A 73 -1.49 17.74 -8.61
CA GLU A 73 -1.57 16.48 -7.83
C GLU A 73 -0.34 15.59 -8.05
N GLY A 74 0.11 15.40 -9.29
CA GLY A 74 1.29 14.59 -9.58
C GLY A 74 2.58 15.15 -8.96
N TYR A 75 2.73 16.48 -8.99
CA TYR A 75 3.85 17.16 -8.35
C TYR A 75 3.76 17.09 -6.82
N LEU A 76 2.57 17.26 -6.27
CA LEU A 76 2.29 17.14 -4.84
C LEU A 76 2.68 15.76 -4.32
N LEU A 77 2.26 14.68 -5.01
CA LEU A 77 2.63 13.31 -4.66
C LEU A 77 4.15 13.12 -4.60
N THR A 78 4.86 13.66 -5.59
CA THR A 78 6.32 13.55 -5.65
C THR A 78 6.98 14.26 -4.45
N LEU A 79 6.51 15.45 -4.08
CA LEU A 79 7.00 16.18 -2.92
C LEU A 79 6.71 15.44 -1.60
N ILE A 80 5.48 14.96 -1.42
CA ILE A 80 5.09 14.23 -0.21
C ILE A 80 5.91 12.94 -0.06
N ARG A 81 6.13 12.18 -1.14
CA ARG A 81 6.99 10.98 -1.12
C ARG A 81 8.45 11.27 -0.80
N LYS A 82 8.92 12.48 -1.08
CA LYS A 82 10.26 12.96 -0.71
C LYS A 82 10.32 13.58 0.70
N GLY A 83 9.23 13.49 1.47
CA GLY A 83 9.15 13.94 2.85
C GLY A 83 8.84 15.42 3.04
N PHE A 84 8.47 16.15 1.99
CA PHE A 84 8.05 17.54 2.11
C PHE A 84 6.61 17.63 2.60
N ARG A 85 6.32 18.69 3.36
CA ARG A 85 4.97 19.17 3.64
C ARG A 85 4.63 20.29 2.67
N VAL A 86 3.38 20.40 2.26
CA VAL A 86 2.95 21.39 1.28
C VAL A 86 1.72 22.15 1.79
N ALA A 87 1.86 23.45 1.97
CA ALA A 87 0.76 24.37 2.26
C ALA A 87 0.12 24.83 0.94
N VAL A 88 -1.13 24.44 0.72
CA VAL A 88 -1.88 24.83 -0.50
C VAL A 88 -2.62 26.12 -0.23
N CYS A 89 -2.23 27.17 -0.97
CA CYS A 89 -2.78 28.51 -0.85
C CYS A 89 -3.63 28.86 -2.07
N GLU A 90 -4.93 29.13 -1.85
CA GLU A 90 -5.92 29.43 -2.87
C GLU A 90 -6.34 30.91 -2.89
N GLN A 91 -6.92 31.32 -4.01
CA GLN A 91 -7.53 32.63 -4.15
C GLN A 91 -8.91 32.65 -3.51
N MET A 92 -9.10 33.46 -2.46
CA MET A 92 -10.34 33.54 -1.70
C MET A 92 -11.37 34.52 -2.32
N GLU A 93 -11.01 35.20 -3.38
CA GLU A 93 -11.84 36.12 -4.12
C GLU A 93 -11.44 36.19 -5.60
N SER A 94 -12.37 36.62 -6.46
CA SER A 94 -12.07 36.81 -7.86
C SER A 94 -11.24 38.08 -8.09
N PRO A 95 -10.46 38.18 -9.19
CA PRO A 95 -9.76 39.40 -9.56
C PRO A 95 -10.70 40.62 -9.76
N ALA A 96 -11.97 40.35 -10.11
CA ALA A 96 -12.99 41.40 -10.26
C ALA A 96 -13.42 42.01 -8.92
N GLU A 97 -13.57 41.17 -7.89
CA GLU A 97 -13.87 41.59 -6.52
C GLU A 97 -12.70 42.35 -5.89
N ALA A 98 -11.47 41.83 -6.09
CA ALA A 98 -10.28 42.54 -5.64
C ALA A 98 -10.19 43.97 -6.24
N LYS A 99 -10.51 44.16 -7.53
CA LYS A 99 -10.54 45.47 -8.20
C LYS A 99 -11.58 46.44 -7.61
N LYS A 100 -12.72 45.93 -7.11
CA LYS A 100 -13.74 46.77 -6.42
C LYS A 100 -13.20 47.41 -5.14
N ARG A 101 -12.20 46.80 -4.46
CA ARG A 101 -11.54 47.37 -3.27
C ARG A 101 -10.50 48.44 -3.59
N GLY A 102 -10.09 48.59 -4.86
CA GLY A 102 -9.16 49.60 -5.34
C GLY A 102 -8.21 49.10 -6.41
N HIS A 103 -7.73 49.99 -7.27
CA HIS A 103 -6.87 49.64 -8.42
C HIS A 103 -5.53 48.95 -8.06
N LYS A 104 -5.08 49.05 -6.80
CA LYS A 104 -3.82 48.44 -6.30
C LYS A 104 -4.08 47.29 -5.36
N SER A 105 -5.33 46.86 -5.19
CA SER A 105 -5.67 45.74 -4.31
C SER A 105 -5.16 44.42 -4.90
N VAL A 106 -4.47 43.61 -4.07
CA VAL A 106 -4.08 42.24 -4.41
C VAL A 106 -5.23 41.30 -4.12
N VAL A 107 -5.42 40.27 -4.96
CA VAL A 107 -6.38 39.20 -4.70
C VAL A 107 -6.05 38.58 -3.35
N LYS A 108 -7.03 38.48 -2.47
CA LYS A 108 -6.87 37.86 -1.17
C LYS A 108 -6.63 36.36 -1.35
N ARG A 109 -5.61 35.84 -0.67
CA ARG A 109 -5.26 34.41 -0.65
C ARG A 109 -5.11 33.92 0.77
N ASP A 110 -5.40 32.67 0.99
CA ASP A 110 -5.20 32.00 2.26
C ASP A 110 -4.79 30.57 2.04
N VAL A 111 -4.11 29.97 3.02
CA VAL A 111 -3.81 28.55 3.02
C VAL A 111 -5.08 27.79 3.38
N VAL A 112 -5.59 27.01 2.44
CA VAL A 112 -6.82 26.22 2.63
C VAL A 112 -6.56 24.87 3.26
N ARG A 113 -5.34 24.36 3.14
CA ARG A 113 -4.93 23.11 3.77
C ARG A 113 -3.40 22.95 3.82
N LEU A 114 -2.94 22.13 4.75
CA LEU A 114 -1.59 21.60 4.81
C LEU A 114 -1.61 20.11 4.43
N VAL A 115 -0.90 19.75 3.37
CA VAL A 115 -0.83 18.38 2.88
C VAL A 115 0.41 17.70 3.45
N THR A 116 0.22 16.58 4.11
CA THR A 116 1.28 15.76 4.73
C THR A 116 1.06 14.28 4.38
N PRO A 117 2.04 13.40 4.60
CA PRO A 117 1.89 11.98 4.26
C PRO A 117 0.66 11.31 4.85
N GLY A 118 0.27 11.67 6.10
CA GLY A 118 -0.88 11.10 6.80
C GLY A 118 -2.22 11.76 6.47
N THR A 119 -2.24 12.88 5.74
CA THR A 119 -3.45 13.67 5.49
C THR A 119 -3.89 13.72 4.02
N LEU A 120 -3.48 12.73 3.23
CA LEU A 120 -3.87 12.58 1.83
C LEU A 120 -5.34 12.15 1.70
N THR A 121 -6.06 12.76 0.76
CA THR A 121 -7.48 12.45 0.47
C THR A 121 -7.75 12.28 -1.03
N GLU A 122 -6.86 12.74 -1.88
CA GLU A 122 -6.99 12.64 -3.32
C GLU A 122 -6.79 11.19 -3.78
N GLU A 123 -7.70 10.71 -4.63
CA GLU A 123 -7.67 9.34 -5.13
C GLU A 123 -6.38 9.03 -5.90
N SER A 124 -5.89 9.98 -6.68
CA SER A 124 -4.64 9.86 -7.45
C SER A 124 -3.39 9.73 -6.59
N LEU A 125 -3.45 10.16 -5.31
CA LEU A 125 -2.33 10.14 -4.36
C LEU A 125 -2.35 8.91 -3.45
N LEU A 126 -3.48 8.24 -3.34
CA LEU A 126 -3.71 7.11 -2.45
C LEU A 126 -3.65 5.77 -3.20
N GLU A 127 -3.08 4.76 -2.56
CA GLU A 127 -3.22 3.38 -3.02
C GLU A 127 -4.65 2.89 -2.71
N ALA A 128 -5.42 2.53 -3.74
CA ALA A 128 -6.83 2.16 -3.58
C ALA A 128 -7.03 1.00 -2.58
N ARG A 129 -6.14 0.02 -2.60
CA ARG A 129 -6.23 -1.25 -1.86
C ARG A 129 -5.49 -1.23 -0.53
N ARG A 130 -5.10 -0.05 -0.02
CA ARG A 130 -4.36 0.13 1.23
C ARG A 130 -4.92 1.30 2.02
N HIS A 131 -4.86 1.18 3.36
CA HIS A 131 -5.11 2.31 4.25
C HIS A 131 -3.96 3.32 4.23
N ASN A 132 -4.28 4.58 4.48
CA ASN A 132 -3.31 5.66 4.69
C ASN A 132 -3.45 6.18 6.12
N TYR A 133 -2.77 5.53 7.07
CA TYR A 133 -2.90 5.86 8.46
C TYR A 133 -2.07 7.08 8.87
N LEU A 134 -2.72 8.00 9.59
CA LEU A 134 -2.13 9.01 10.44
C LEU A 134 -2.23 8.51 11.87
N ALA A 135 -1.11 8.39 12.58
CA ALA A 135 -1.08 7.90 13.96
C ALA A 135 -0.58 8.98 14.93
N ALA A 136 -0.99 8.90 16.21
CA ALA A 136 -0.42 9.70 17.29
C ALA A 136 -0.04 8.80 18.45
N PHE A 137 1.16 9.01 19.00
CA PHE A 137 1.64 8.37 20.22
C PHE A 137 1.63 9.36 21.36
N ALA A 138 0.95 8.99 22.45
CA ALA A 138 0.85 9.79 23.65
C ALA A 138 1.37 9.04 24.87
N GLU A 139 2.07 9.77 25.73
CA GLU A 139 2.50 9.29 27.04
C GLU A 139 1.95 10.24 28.13
N VAL A 140 1.20 9.68 29.06
CA VAL A 140 0.66 10.41 30.20
C VAL A 140 1.10 9.72 31.49
N ARG A 141 2.06 10.31 32.19
CA ARG A 141 2.81 9.68 33.29
C ARG A 141 3.52 8.42 32.79
N ASP A 142 3.16 7.23 33.32
CA ASP A 142 3.78 5.94 32.95
C ASP A 142 2.90 5.13 31.98
N ALA A 143 1.77 5.69 31.51
CA ALA A 143 0.86 5.04 30.58
C ALA A 143 1.01 5.61 29.18
N CYS A 144 1.19 4.73 28.21
CA CYS A 144 1.26 5.11 26.80
C CYS A 144 0.03 4.60 26.05
N ALA A 145 -0.30 5.29 24.98
CA ALA A 145 -1.35 4.88 24.04
C ALA A 145 -1.02 5.36 22.62
N MET A 146 -1.58 4.67 21.64
CA MET A 146 -1.53 5.07 20.25
C MET A 146 -2.95 5.17 19.71
N ALA A 147 -3.24 6.25 18.98
CA ALA A 147 -4.46 6.42 18.20
C ALA A 147 -4.09 6.56 16.73
N TRP A 148 -4.94 6.06 15.82
CA TRP A 148 -4.72 6.23 14.40
C TRP A 148 -6.03 6.37 13.64
N VAL A 149 -5.96 7.14 12.56
CA VAL A 149 -7.08 7.40 11.65
C VAL A 149 -6.66 7.17 10.21
N ASP A 150 -7.60 6.76 9.39
CA ASP A 150 -7.52 6.90 7.95
C ASP A 150 -8.58 7.91 7.50
N ILE A 151 -8.15 9.13 7.21
CA ILE A 151 -9.07 10.23 6.85
C ILE A 151 -9.81 9.97 5.53
N SER A 152 -9.27 9.11 4.68
CA SER A 152 -9.89 8.75 3.41
C SER A 152 -11.05 7.77 3.55
N THR A 153 -11.14 7.05 4.68
CA THR A 153 -12.20 6.07 4.97
C THR A 153 -12.99 6.37 6.23
N GLY A 154 -12.53 7.37 7.01
CA GLY A 154 -13.12 7.71 8.30
C GLY A 154 -12.79 6.72 9.44
N ALA A 155 -11.96 5.71 9.23
CA ALA A 155 -11.57 4.76 10.27
C ALA A 155 -10.82 5.46 11.41
N PHE A 156 -11.21 5.20 12.67
CA PHE A 156 -10.60 5.77 13.86
C PHE A 156 -10.44 4.69 14.93
N HIS A 157 -9.22 4.46 15.35
CA HIS A 157 -8.88 3.43 16.33
C HIS A 157 -7.97 3.98 17.42
N VAL A 158 -7.98 3.31 18.59
CA VAL A 158 -7.10 3.62 19.71
C VAL A 158 -6.77 2.37 20.50
N MET A 159 -5.56 2.27 21.00
CA MET A 159 -5.14 1.18 21.90
C MET A 159 -4.21 1.68 23.01
N PRO A 160 -4.26 1.08 24.21
CA PRO A 160 -3.21 1.22 25.18
C PRO A 160 -1.96 0.50 24.69
N LEU A 161 -0.78 1.04 24.97
CA LEU A 161 0.47 0.54 24.42
C LEU A 161 1.58 0.65 25.45
N ALA A 162 2.35 -0.40 25.70
CA ALA A 162 3.62 -0.27 26.40
C ALA A 162 4.67 0.34 25.45
N GLN A 163 5.55 1.22 25.93
CA GLN A 163 6.54 1.91 25.08
C GLN A 163 7.40 0.93 24.27
N VAL A 164 7.79 -0.22 24.86
CA VAL A 164 8.55 -1.28 24.19
C VAL A 164 7.81 -1.88 22.98
N ARG A 165 6.49 -1.77 22.93
CA ARG A 165 5.63 -2.27 21.86
C ARG A 165 5.44 -1.28 20.71
N LEU A 166 5.96 -0.06 20.82
CA LEU A 166 5.79 0.95 19.76
C LEU A 166 6.32 0.44 18.41
N GLY A 167 7.54 -0.10 18.36
CA GLY A 167 8.12 -0.63 17.11
C GLY A 167 7.26 -1.72 16.47
N PRO A 168 6.87 -2.80 17.18
CA PRO A 168 5.92 -3.80 16.68
C PRO A 168 4.61 -3.24 16.13
N GLU A 169 4.02 -2.24 16.79
CA GLU A 169 2.76 -1.63 16.35
C GLU A 169 2.96 -0.70 15.14
N LEU A 170 4.07 0.02 15.06
CA LEU A 170 4.44 0.76 13.86
C LEU A 170 4.63 -0.18 12.65
N ALA A 171 5.24 -1.34 12.86
CA ALA A 171 5.37 -2.36 11.81
C ALA A 171 4.01 -2.97 11.41
N ARG A 172 3.07 -3.10 12.35
CA ARG A 172 1.72 -3.62 12.11
C ARG A 172 0.87 -2.67 11.28
N LEU A 173 0.85 -1.40 11.67
CA LEU A 173 0.00 -0.37 11.09
C LEU A 173 0.63 0.26 9.86
N ALA A 174 1.95 0.34 9.82
CA ALA A 174 2.74 1.04 8.79
C ALA A 174 2.14 2.43 8.47
N PRO A 175 1.96 3.32 9.48
CA PRO A 175 1.35 4.62 9.26
C PRO A 175 2.25 5.46 8.36
N SER A 176 1.65 6.33 7.54
CA SER A 176 2.39 7.26 6.69
C SER A 176 3.00 8.41 7.50
N GLU A 177 2.40 8.71 8.66
CA GLU A 177 2.85 9.77 9.53
C GLU A 177 2.53 9.45 11.00
N LEU A 178 3.50 9.74 11.91
CA LEU A 178 3.34 9.61 13.35
C LEU A 178 3.46 10.97 14.01
N ILE A 179 2.45 11.34 14.78
CA ILE A 179 2.41 12.55 15.58
C ILE A 179 2.90 12.21 16.99
N VAL A 180 3.81 13.05 17.52
CA VAL A 180 4.33 12.94 18.87
C VAL A 180 4.42 14.32 19.52
N SER A 181 4.54 14.37 20.84
CA SER A 181 4.88 15.63 21.51
C SER A 181 6.28 16.08 21.11
N GLU A 182 6.49 17.38 20.82
CA GLU A 182 7.80 17.97 20.55
C GLU A 182 8.89 17.55 21.55
N ALA A 183 8.50 17.31 22.80
CA ALA A 183 9.42 16.86 23.84
C ALA A 183 9.95 15.43 23.62
N LYS A 184 9.26 14.61 22.83
CA LYS A 184 9.60 13.21 22.57
C LYS A 184 10.13 12.98 21.14
N GLU A 185 10.13 14.00 20.31
CA GLU A 185 10.51 13.90 18.91
C GLU A 185 11.93 13.35 18.72
N SER A 186 12.91 13.91 19.44
CA SER A 186 14.31 13.46 19.36
C SER A 186 14.53 12.05 19.91
N GLU A 187 13.75 11.64 20.94
CA GLU A 187 13.82 10.29 21.52
C GLU A 187 13.29 9.23 20.56
N LEU A 188 12.20 9.54 19.88
CA LEU A 188 11.50 8.59 19.01
C LEU A 188 12.00 8.59 17.56
N GLN A 189 12.80 9.60 17.17
CA GLN A 189 13.29 9.76 15.80
C GLN A 189 14.03 8.51 15.30
N GLU A 190 14.89 7.91 16.13
CA GLU A 190 15.64 6.71 15.75
C GLU A 190 14.70 5.51 15.52
N VAL A 191 13.75 5.29 16.43
CA VAL A 191 12.79 4.19 16.32
C VAL A 191 11.90 4.34 15.10
N VAL A 192 11.43 5.56 14.81
CA VAL A 192 10.47 5.83 13.72
C VAL A 192 11.16 5.80 12.36
N SER A 193 12.42 6.28 12.29
CA SER A 193 13.19 6.27 11.03
C SER A 193 13.42 4.87 10.48
N ASP A 194 13.45 3.86 11.35
CA ASP A 194 13.59 2.44 10.98
C ASP A 194 12.46 1.93 10.08
N PHE A 195 11.30 2.55 10.18
CA PHE A 195 10.10 2.18 9.42
C PHE A 195 9.81 3.10 8.24
N GLY A 196 10.62 4.14 8.02
CA GLY A 196 10.39 5.11 6.95
C GLY A 196 9.13 5.96 7.14
N ILE A 197 8.68 6.12 8.37
CA ILE A 197 7.48 6.87 8.75
C ILE A 197 7.85 8.34 8.96
N ALA A 198 7.04 9.28 8.46
CA ALA A 198 7.23 10.70 8.74
C ALA A 198 6.89 11.00 10.21
N LEU A 199 7.83 11.62 10.94
CA LEU A 199 7.63 12.02 12.34
C LEU A 199 7.25 13.51 12.40
N THR A 200 6.22 13.83 13.20
CA THR A 200 5.70 15.19 13.36
C THR A 200 5.58 15.54 14.83
N GLY A 201 6.33 16.55 15.26
CA GLY A 201 6.21 17.14 16.59
C GLY A 201 5.01 18.09 16.71
N LEU A 202 4.19 17.94 17.75
CA LEU A 202 3.16 18.90 18.14
C LEU A 202 3.43 19.45 19.53
N ALA A 203 2.96 20.66 19.78
CA ALA A 203 3.03 21.30 21.08
C ALA A 203 2.38 20.43 22.16
N ARG A 204 2.93 20.44 23.38
CA ARG A 204 2.42 19.65 24.53
C ARG A 204 0.94 19.88 24.82
N SER A 205 0.41 21.07 24.53
CA SER A 205 -1.00 21.41 24.70
C SER A 205 -1.93 20.56 23.85
N ALA A 206 -1.48 20.07 22.70
CA ALA A 206 -2.27 19.16 21.85
C ALA A 206 -2.54 17.80 22.53
N PHE A 207 -1.65 17.39 23.44
CA PHE A 207 -1.72 16.16 24.21
C PHE A 207 -2.35 16.30 25.61
N ASP A 208 -2.92 17.47 25.92
CA ASP A 208 -3.66 17.63 27.18
C ASP A 208 -4.96 16.83 27.17
N SER A 209 -5.10 15.83 28.06
CA SER A 209 -6.23 14.91 28.06
C SER A 209 -7.58 15.59 28.35
N THR A 210 -7.60 16.70 29.08
CA THR A 210 -8.84 17.42 29.39
C THR A 210 -9.35 18.18 28.17
N SER A 211 -8.46 18.90 27.48
CA SER A 211 -8.78 19.58 26.23
C SER A 211 -9.09 18.58 25.11
N ALA A 212 -8.40 17.43 25.10
CA ALA A 212 -8.62 16.35 24.17
C ALA A 212 -10.03 15.76 24.27
N GLU A 213 -10.50 15.48 25.52
CA GLU A 213 -11.84 14.98 25.76
C GLU A 213 -12.90 15.93 25.19
N LYS A 214 -12.76 17.23 25.46
CA LYS A 214 -13.66 18.23 24.91
C LYS A 214 -13.67 18.22 23.36
N ARG A 215 -12.49 18.22 22.72
CA ARG A 215 -12.39 18.18 21.25
C ARG A 215 -13.07 16.94 20.65
N ILE A 216 -12.94 15.78 21.29
CA ILE A 216 -13.57 14.55 20.83
C ILE A 216 -15.08 14.65 21.01
N CYS A 217 -15.57 15.12 22.16
CA CYS A 217 -17.00 15.32 22.40
C CYS A 217 -17.61 16.32 21.40
N ASP A 218 -16.93 17.43 21.16
CA ASP A 218 -17.37 18.45 20.19
C ASP A 218 -17.42 17.87 18.74
N LEU A 219 -16.45 17.02 18.36
CA LEU A 219 -16.41 16.41 17.03
C LEU A 219 -17.59 15.46 16.78
N PHE A 220 -17.99 14.68 17.79
CA PHE A 220 -19.04 13.66 17.67
C PHE A 220 -20.41 14.13 18.21
N ASP A 221 -20.52 15.40 18.62
CA ASP A 221 -21.73 15.98 19.22
C ASP A 221 -22.29 15.14 20.38
N ILE A 222 -21.40 14.73 21.29
CA ILE A 222 -21.74 13.91 22.48
C ILE A 222 -21.39 14.63 23.78
N ALA A 223 -22.13 14.32 24.82
CA ALA A 223 -21.92 14.94 26.14
C ALA A 223 -20.69 14.35 26.87
N THR A 224 -20.42 13.06 26.72
CA THR A 224 -19.32 12.34 27.38
C THR A 224 -18.77 11.23 26.49
N LEU A 225 -17.48 10.89 26.63
CA LEU A 225 -16.83 9.79 25.92
C LEU A 225 -17.34 8.39 26.31
N GLU A 226 -18.08 8.28 27.42
CA GLU A 226 -18.68 7.03 27.87
C GLU A 226 -19.62 6.40 26.84
N ALA A 227 -20.17 7.22 25.92
CA ALA A 227 -20.95 6.75 24.78
C ALA A 227 -20.17 5.77 23.86
N PHE A 228 -18.85 5.90 23.80
CA PHE A 228 -17.98 5.05 22.99
C PHE A 228 -17.18 4.03 23.82
N GLY A 229 -17.29 4.07 25.14
CA GLY A 229 -16.59 3.17 26.05
C GLY A 229 -15.69 3.88 27.04
N THR A 230 -14.89 3.09 27.78
CA THR A 230 -13.97 3.62 28.79
C THR A 230 -12.58 3.74 28.22
N PHE A 231 -12.01 4.94 28.27
CA PHE A 231 -10.67 5.25 27.78
C PHE A 231 -9.77 5.75 28.93
N THR A 232 -8.51 5.39 28.88
CA THR A 232 -7.48 5.94 29.76
C THR A 232 -7.10 7.36 29.33
N ARG A 233 -6.47 8.13 30.24
CA ARG A 233 -6.00 9.48 29.88
C ARG A 233 -5.00 9.50 28.73
N ALA A 234 -4.16 8.48 28.60
CA ALA A 234 -3.22 8.35 27.49
C ALA A 234 -3.96 8.12 26.17
N GLU A 235 -4.99 7.25 26.15
CA GLU A 235 -5.82 7.01 24.98
C GLU A 235 -6.56 8.29 24.54
N VAL A 236 -7.17 9.02 25.49
CA VAL A 236 -7.83 10.30 25.21
C VAL A 236 -6.83 11.33 24.66
N SER A 237 -5.63 11.41 25.25
CA SER A 237 -4.56 12.29 24.79
C SER A 237 -4.13 11.98 23.35
N ALA A 238 -3.93 10.70 23.02
CA ALA A 238 -3.56 10.28 21.66
C ALA A 238 -4.66 10.61 20.64
N MET A 239 -5.92 10.30 20.94
CA MET A 239 -7.06 10.66 20.09
C MET A 239 -7.18 12.17 19.88
N GLY A 240 -7.05 12.94 20.97
CA GLY A 240 -7.12 14.39 20.91
C GLY A 240 -6.00 15.03 20.10
N ALA A 241 -4.79 14.47 20.14
CA ALA A 241 -3.66 14.92 19.33
C ALA A 241 -3.91 14.71 17.83
N VAL A 242 -4.51 13.58 17.44
CA VAL A 242 -4.93 13.33 16.04
C VAL A 242 -5.94 14.40 15.58
N ILE A 243 -6.99 14.65 16.39
CA ILE A 243 -8.05 15.62 16.04
C ILE A 243 -7.46 17.04 15.95
N GLU A 244 -6.59 17.43 16.89
CA GLU A 244 -5.92 18.72 16.85
C GLU A 244 -5.09 18.89 15.56
N TYR A 245 -4.32 17.86 15.21
CA TYR A 245 -3.54 17.87 13.98
C TYR A 245 -4.41 17.97 12.72
N LEU A 246 -5.52 17.25 12.70
CA LEU A 246 -6.49 17.35 11.60
C LEU A 246 -7.11 18.75 11.54
N THR A 247 -7.42 19.37 12.68
CA THR A 247 -7.93 20.74 12.75
C THR A 247 -6.95 21.74 12.16
N ILE A 248 -5.66 21.59 12.46
CA ILE A 248 -4.59 22.43 11.93
C ILE A 248 -4.41 22.20 10.42
N THR A 249 -4.29 20.94 9.99
CA THR A 249 -3.96 20.60 8.60
C THR A 249 -5.12 20.81 7.64
N GLN A 250 -6.36 20.62 8.11
CA GLN A 250 -7.58 20.79 7.32
C GLN A 250 -8.26 22.18 7.55
N ARG A 251 -7.60 23.08 8.28
CA ARG A 251 -8.08 24.45 8.54
C ARG A 251 -9.50 24.51 9.12
N GLY A 252 -9.80 23.59 10.03
CA GLY A 252 -11.11 23.48 10.69
C GLY A 252 -12.15 22.64 9.94
N ASN A 253 -11.92 22.26 8.69
CA ASN A 253 -12.79 21.34 7.96
C ASN A 253 -12.43 19.91 8.32
N LEU A 254 -12.96 19.40 9.43
CA LEU A 254 -12.64 18.05 9.90
C LEU A 254 -13.23 16.98 8.98
N PRO A 255 -12.48 15.89 8.69
CA PRO A 255 -13.02 14.76 7.96
C PRO A 255 -14.11 14.06 8.77
N LEU A 256 -15.01 13.38 8.07
CA LEU A 256 -15.99 12.51 8.70
C LEU A 256 -15.28 11.30 9.30
N LEU A 257 -15.10 11.29 10.61
CA LEU A 257 -14.53 10.16 11.33
C LEU A 257 -15.65 9.30 11.94
N ARG A 258 -15.44 8.00 11.94
CA ARG A 258 -16.30 7.05 12.65
C ARG A 258 -16.00 7.12 14.15
N PRO A 259 -16.92 6.72 15.03
CA PRO A 259 -16.66 6.61 16.45
C PRO A 259 -15.39 5.81 16.75
N PRO A 260 -14.55 6.23 17.71
CA PRO A 260 -13.28 5.59 17.99
C PRO A 260 -13.49 4.15 18.47
N GLN A 261 -12.78 3.22 17.84
CA GLN A 261 -12.80 1.80 18.20
C GLN A 261 -11.58 1.48 19.06
N LYS A 262 -11.84 0.99 20.29
CA LYS A 262 -10.77 0.55 21.17
C LYS A 262 -10.30 -0.85 20.79
N GLU A 263 -9.03 -0.97 20.41
CA GLU A 263 -8.35 -2.25 20.25
C GLU A 263 -7.69 -2.67 21.56
N ALA A 264 -7.76 -3.95 21.88
CA ALA A 264 -7.09 -4.51 23.04
C ALA A 264 -5.98 -5.46 22.58
N GLU A 265 -4.78 -5.29 23.13
CA GLU A 265 -3.60 -6.10 22.82
C GLU A 265 -3.86 -7.61 22.92
N ALA A 266 -4.64 -8.03 23.92
CA ALA A 266 -4.97 -9.43 24.15
C ALA A 266 -5.89 -10.06 23.06
N ARG A 267 -6.49 -9.27 22.18
CA ARG A 267 -7.43 -9.77 21.16
C ARG A 267 -6.79 -10.14 19.83
N THR A 268 -5.52 -9.78 19.63
CA THR A 268 -4.77 -10.06 18.39
C THR A 268 -3.50 -10.84 18.68
N VAL A 269 -3.05 -11.62 17.70
CA VAL A 269 -1.76 -12.31 17.76
C VAL A 269 -0.65 -11.27 17.74
N GLN A 270 0.26 -11.35 18.70
CA GLN A 270 1.41 -10.46 18.76
C GLN A 270 2.47 -10.95 17.78
N ILE A 271 2.88 -10.09 16.86
CA ILE A 271 3.87 -10.37 15.82
C ILE A 271 4.84 -9.20 15.76
N ASP A 272 6.12 -9.44 15.99
CA ASP A 272 7.14 -8.40 15.94
C ASP A 272 7.48 -7.98 14.49
N ALA A 273 8.23 -6.90 14.35
CA ALA A 273 8.61 -6.34 13.05
C ALA A 273 9.48 -7.31 12.23
N ALA A 274 10.41 -8.01 12.89
CA ALA A 274 11.29 -8.98 12.25
C ALA A 274 10.49 -10.17 11.71
N THR A 275 9.57 -10.71 12.51
CA THR A 275 8.67 -11.80 12.10
C THR A 275 7.80 -11.42 10.91
N ARG A 276 7.19 -10.22 10.91
CA ARG A 276 6.39 -9.73 9.77
C ARG A 276 7.20 -9.69 8.49
N ARG A 277 8.41 -9.20 8.55
CA ARG A 277 9.35 -9.13 7.42
C ARG A 277 9.80 -10.53 6.99
N ASN A 278 10.20 -11.39 7.94
CA ASN A 278 10.70 -12.72 7.65
C ASN A 278 9.64 -13.65 7.03
N LEU A 279 8.39 -13.48 7.41
CA LEU A 279 7.24 -14.21 6.85
C LEU A 279 6.65 -13.53 5.60
N GLU A 280 7.18 -12.38 5.20
CA GLU A 280 6.72 -11.62 4.01
C GLU A 280 5.19 -11.44 4.00
N LEU A 281 4.62 -10.97 5.12
CA LEU A 281 3.16 -10.93 5.28
C LEU A 281 2.47 -9.99 4.29
N THR A 282 2.91 -8.73 4.22
CA THR A 282 2.32 -7.70 3.36
C THR A 282 3.25 -7.21 2.25
N HIS A 283 4.57 -7.37 2.45
CA HIS A 283 5.62 -6.98 1.50
C HIS A 283 6.65 -8.10 1.40
N SER A 284 7.22 -8.28 0.22
CA SER A 284 8.32 -9.23 0.01
C SER A 284 9.67 -8.63 0.46
N LEU A 285 10.65 -9.48 0.73
CA LEU A 285 12.02 -9.07 1.05
C LEU A 285 12.69 -8.27 -0.07
N ASN A 286 12.26 -8.47 -1.33
CA ASN A 286 12.74 -7.73 -2.49
C ASN A 286 12.07 -6.36 -2.68
N GLY A 287 11.17 -5.99 -1.79
CA GLY A 287 10.34 -4.80 -1.86
C GLY A 287 9.05 -4.99 -2.67
N GLY A 288 8.02 -4.21 -2.35
CA GLY A 288 6.70 -4.29 -2.98
C GLY A 288 5.82 -5.43 -2.46
N ARG A 289 4.58 -5.50 -2.99
CA ARG A 289 3.56 -6.48 -2.54
C ARG A 289 3.74 -7.86 -3.20
N THR A 290 4.25 -7.90 -4.43
CA THR A 290 4.41 -9.16 -5.19
C THR A 290 5.33 -10.13 -4.46
N GLY A 291 4.88 -11.37 -4.29
CA GLY A 291 5.61 -12.41 -3.54
C GLY A 291 5.31 -12.44 -2.04
N SER A 292 4.48 -11.52 -1.51
CA SER A 292 4.01 -11.57 -0.12
C SER A 292 2.78 -12.47 0.03
N LEU A 293 2.45 -12.87 1.27
CA LEU A 293 1.20 -13.58 1.58
C LEU A 293 -0.02 -12.78 1.11
N LEU A 294 -0.03 -11.47 1.37
CA LEU A 294 -1.12 -10.58 0.95
C LEU A 294 -1.34 -10.65 -0.56
N SER A 295 -0.28 -10.67 -1.38
CA SER A 295 -0.42 -10.73 -2.84
C SER A 295 -1.02 -12.04 -3.35
N ILE A 296 -0.85 -13.13 -2.60
CA ILE A 296 -1.44 -14.43 -2.93
C ILE A 296 -2.90 -14.49 -2.52
N MET A 297 -3.24 -13.91 -1.37
CA MET A 297 -4.59 -13.97 -0.81
C MET A 297 -5.54 -12.91 -1.38
N ASP A 298 -5.02 -11.83 -1.98
CA ASP A 298 -5.82 -10.71 -2.47
C ASP A 298 -6.51 -11.02 -3.81
N ASN A 299 -7.66 -11.68 -3.71
CA ASN A 299 -8.59 -11.95 -4.81
C ASN A 299 -9.89 -11.12 -4.67
N THR A 300 -9.87 -10.05 -3.86
CA THR A 300 -11.05 -9.22 -3.61
C THR A 300 -11.44 -8.39 -4.84
N ALA A 301 -12.74 -8.14 -5.00
CA ALA A 301 -13.29 -7.35 -6.10
C ALA A 301 -13.25 -5.84 -5.80
N THR A 302 -13.39 -5.46 -4.52
CA THR A 302 -13.49 -4.07 -4.07
C THR A 302 -12.23 -3.58 -3.36
N ALA A 303 -12.00 -2.29 -3.36
CA ALA A 303 -10.93 -1.66 -2.59
C ALA A 303 -11.15 -1.83 -1.07
N GLY A 304 -12.40 -1.74 -0.61
CA GLY A 304 -12.78 -1.99 0.80
C GLY A 304 -12.42 -3.39 1.27
N GLY A 305 -12.75 -4.42 0.47
CA GLY A 305 -12.39 -5.81 0.75
C GLY A 305 -10.88 -6.04 0.83
N ALA A 306 -10.12 -5.41 -0.06
CA ALA A 306 -8.65 -5.50 -0.04
C ALA A 306 -8.03 -4.86 1.23
N ARG A 307 -8.52 -3.70 1.64
CA ARG A 307 -8.10 -3.05 2.88
C ARG A 307 -8.44 -3.92 4.11
N LEU A 308 -9.61 -4.54 4.11
CA LEU A 308 -10.02 -5.46 5.18
C LEU A 308 -9.12 -6.70 5.23
N LEU A 309 -8.76 -7.28 4.08
CA LEU A 309 -7.82 -8.41 4.01
C LEU A 309 -6.46 -8.05 4.60
N GLU A 310 -5.86 -6.93 4.18
CA GLU A 310 -4.57 -6.45 4.69
C GLU A 310 -4.61 -6.28 6.22
N ARG A 311 -5.70 -5.69 6.74
CA ARG A 311 -5.92 -5.55 8.18
C ARG A 311 -6.00 -6.91 8.89
N ARG A 312 -6.69 -7.92 8.33
CA ARG A 312 -6.81 -9.26 8.93
C ARG A 312 -5.50 -10.04 8.92
N ILE A 313 -4.70 -9.92 7.86
CA ILE A 313 -3.34 -10.50 7.80
C ILE A 313 -2.43 -9.81 8.83
N SER A 314 -2.50 -8.49 8.95
CA SER A 314 -1.68 -7.72 9.87
C SER A 314 -2.07 -7.92 11.33
N SER A 315 -3.33 -8.28 11.60
CA SER A 315 -3.90 -8.41 12.95
C SER A 315 -4.79 -9.65 13.08
N PRO A 316 -4.20 -10.87 13.04
CA PRO A 316 -4.97 -12.11 13.24
C PRO A 316 -5.61 -12.13 14.63
N SER A 317 -6.80 -12.70 14.75
CA SER A 317 -7.57 -12.67 16.00
C SER A 317 -7.15 -13.78 16.96
N ARG A 318 -7.20 -13.48 18.26
CA ARG A 318 -7.12 -14.47 19.35
C ARG A 318 -8.51 -14.82 19.91
N VAL A 319 -9.54 -14.19 19.41
CA VAL A 319 -10.94 -14.40 19.86
C VAL A 319 -11.55 -15.47 18.97
N ILE A 320 -11.84 -16.64 19.53
CA ILE A 320 -12.30 -17.84 18.79
C ILE A 320 -13.61 -17.57 18.07
N GLU A 321 -14.53 -16.88 18.70
CA GLU A 321 -15.84 -16.55 18.14
C GLU A 321 -15.67 -15.74 16.85
N VAL A 322 -14.73 -14.80 16.83
CA VAL A 322 -14.41 -13.98 15.64
C VAL A 322 -13.78 -14.84 14.55
N VAL A 323 -12.84 -15.72 14.92
CA VAL A 323 -12.17 -16.61 13.97
C VAL A 323 -13.18 -17.55 13.30
N ASN A 324 -14.03 -18.19 14.12
CA ASN A 324 -15.05 -19.13 13.63
C ASN A 324 -16.12 -18.43 12.80
N ALA A 325 -16.62 -17.26 13.23
CA ALA A 325 -17.59 -16.50 12.45
C ALA A 325 -17.08 -16.11 11.05
N ARG A 326 -15.78 -15.76 10.93
CA ARG A 326 -15.14 -15.51 9.62
C ARG A 326 -15.02 -16.78 8.79
N ALA A 327 -14.61 -17.89 9.42
CA ALA A 327 -14.54 -19.18 8.74
C ALA A 327 -15.92 -19.70 8.30
N ASP A 328 -16.98 -19.46 9.08
CA ASP A 328 -18.37 -19.79 8.72
C ASP A 328 -18.83 -18.99 7.50
N ALA A 329 -18.50 -17.69 7.43
CA ALA A 329 -18.79 -16.85 6.28
C ALA A 329 -18.11 -17.36 5.00
N ILE A 330 -16.86 -17.78 5.10
CA ILE A 330 -16.12 -18.37 3.97
C ILE A 330 -16.74 -19.73 3.60
N SER A 331 -17.11 -20.57 4.58
CA SER A 331 -17.75 -21.86 4.34
C SER A 331 -19.06 -21.71 3.57
N PHE A 332 -19.92 -20.75 3.95
CA PHE A 332 -21.14 -20.47 3.21
C PHE A 332 -20.86 -20.18 1.73
N ALA A 333 -19.92 -19.27 1.44
CA ALA A 333 -19.55 -18.91 0.07
C ALA A 333 -18.85 -20.08 -0.66
N PHE A 334 -18.12 -20.92 0.06
CA PHE A 334 -17.45 -22.12 -0.48
C PHE A 334 -18.48 -23.20 -0.87
N ASP A 335 -19.49 -23.44 -0.04
CA ASP A 335 -20.51 -24.47 -0.26
C ASP A 335 -21.58 -24.02 -1.27
N THR A 336 -21.71 -22.70 -1.53
CA THR A 336 -22.66 -22.12 -2.48
C THR A 336 -21.97 -21.39 -3.64
N PRO A 337 -21.26 -22.08 -4.55
CA PRO A 337 -20.41 -21.46 -5.56
C PRO A 337 -21.14 -20.55 -6.55
N ARG A 338 -22.41 -20.83 -6.85
CA ARG A 338 -23.23 -19.96 -7.73
C ARG A 338 -23.54 -18.63 -7.06
N VAL A 339 -23.97 -18.68 -5.79
CA VAL A 339 -24.22 -17.45 -5.00
C VAL A 339 -22.95 -16.63 -4.87
N ALA A 340 -21.80 -17.27 -4.58
CA ALA A 340 -20.51 -16.59 -4.49
C ALA A 340 -20.10 -15.92 -5.82
N GLN A 341 -20.38 -16.56 -6.95
CA GLN A 341 -20.11 -15.98 -8.27
C GLN A 341 -20.99 -14.74 -8.52
N ASP A 342 -22.30 -14.85 -8.28
CA ASP A 342 -23.25 -13.74 -8.45
C ASP A 342 -22.87 -12.54 -7.56
N ILE A 343 -22.46 -12.80 -6.31
CA ILE A 343 -21.92 -11.77 -5.40
C ILE A 343 -20.72 -11.09 -6.04
N ARG A 344 -19.73 -11.83 -6.51
CA ARG A 344 -18.49 -11.29 -7.09
C ARG A 344 -18.73 -10.48 -8.37
N GLU A 345 -19.70 -10.87 -9.20
CA GLU A 345 -20.09 -10.12 -10.40
C GLU A 345 -20.66 -8.75 -10.04
N ARG A 346 -21.52 -8.65 -9.03
CA ARG A 346 -22.06 -7.39 -8.53
C ARG A 346 -21.00 -6.52 -7.87
N LEU A 347 -20.14 -7.09 -7.04
CA LEU A 347 -19.08 -6.37 -6.31
C LEU A 347 -18.08 -5.69 -7.24
N ARG A 348 -17.89 -6.18 -8.46
CA ARG A 348 -17.04 -5.50 -9.47
C ARG A 348 -17.57 -4.13 -9.89
N ASN A 349 -18.86 -3.89 -9.74
CA ASN A 349 -19.52 -2.62 -10.06
C ASN A 349 -19.56 -1.66 -8.86
N VAL A 350 -19.18 -2.13 -7.67
CA VAL A 350 -19.20 -1.33 -6.44
C VAL A 350 -17.98 -0.40 -6.40
N PRO A 351 -18.17 0.92 -6.42
CA PRO A 351 -17.10 1.90 -6.25
C PRO A 351 -16.66 1.99 -4.78
N ASP A 352 -15.59 2.75 -4.53
CA ASP A 352 -15.09 2.99 -3.17
C ASP A 352 -15.97 4.03 -2.43
N LEU A 353 -17.01 3.55 -1.76
CA LEU A 353 -17.99 4.35 -1.02
C LEU A 353 -17.35 5.18 0.09
N ASP A 354 -16.44 4.59 0.88
CA ASP A 354 -15.79 5.27 2.00
C ASP A 354 -15.01 6.50 1.50
N ARG A 355 -14.22 6.34 0.43
CA ARG A 355 -13.41 7.43 -0.12
C ARG A 355 -14.26 8.49 -0.81
N ALA A 356 -15.33 8.11 -1.50
CA ALA A 356 -16.28 9.05 -2.06
C ALA A 356 -16.95 9.88 -0.96
N LEU A 357 -17.42 9.22 0.10
CA LEU A 357 -18.03 9.88 1.25
C LEU A 357 -17.07 10.85 1.96
N SER A 358 -15.82 10.43 2.16
CA SER A 358 -14.79 11.28 2.76
C SER A 358 -14.51 12.54 1.91
N ARG A 359 -14.38 12.39 0.58
CA ARG A 359 -14.18 13.56 -0.31
C ARG A 359 -15.37 14.51 -0.27
N LEU A 360 -16.59 13.98 -0.25
CA LEU A 360 -17.81 14.81 -0.13
C LEU A 360 -17.85 15.55 1.22
N SER A 361 -17.46 14.91 2.31
CA SER A 361 -17.46 15.56 3.64
C SER A 361 -16.44 16.71 3.72
N LEU A 362 -15.29 16.57 3.08
CA LEU A 362 -14.22 17.57 3.05
C LEU A 362 -14.41 18.67 1.99
N ASP A 363 -15.56 18.72 1.32
CA ASP A 363 -15.82 19.65 0.20
C ASP A 363 -14.79 19.55 -0.96
N ARG A 364 -14.30 18.32 -1.20
CA ARG A 364 -13.35 17.97 -2.27
C ARG A 364 -13.94 17.00 -3.28
N GLY A 365 -15.14 16.53 -3.00
CA GLY A 365 -15.88 15.64 -3.90
C GLY A 365 -16.44 16.39 -5.09
N GLY A 366 -16.81 15.64 -6.12
CA GLY A 366 -17.45 16.12 -7.32
C GLY A 366 -18.70 15.32 -7.70
N PRO A 367 -19.33 15.64 -8.83
CA PRO A 367 -20.51 14.93 -9.29
C PRO A 367 -20.30 13.40 -9.45
N ARG A 368 -19.07 12.96 -9.76
CA ARG A 368 -18.74 11.54 -9.82
C ARG A 368 -18.80 10.85 -8.46
N ASP A 369 -18.51 11.57 -7.37
CA ASP A 369 -18.61 10.99 -6.03
C ASP A 369 -20.07 10.82 -5.62
N LEU A 370 -20.97 11.74 -6.01
CA LEU A 370 -22.42 11.54 -5.84
C LEU A 370 -22.90 10.29 -6.59
N ALA A 371 -22.48 10.12 -7.85
CA ALA A 371 -22.81 8.93 -8.64
C ALA A 371 -22.18 7.65 -8.09
N ALA A 372 -20.97 7.72 -7.51
CA ALA A 372 -20.33 6.59 -6.85
C ALA A 372 -21.18 6.11 -5.66
N ILE A 373 -21.66 7.04 -4.83
CA ILE A 373 -22.57 6.69 -3.71
C ILE A 373 -23.85 6.05 -4.26
N ARG A 374 -24.52 6.67 -5.25
CA ARG A 374 -25.70 6.11 -5.90
C ARG A 374 -25.47 4.67 -6.37
N ASN A 375 -24.46 4.48 -7.21
CA ASN A 375 -24.19 3.19 -7.84
C ASN A 375 -23.81 2.11 -6.81
N GLY A 376 -23.03 2.46 -5.80
CA GLY A 376 -22.66 1.55 -4.74
C GLY A 376 -23.84 1.13 -3.86
N LEU A 377 -24.76 2.05 -3.56
CA LEU A 377 -25.98 1.74 -2.79
C LEU A 377 -26.98 0.90 -3.60
N ILE A 378 -27.10 1.11 -4.92
CA ILE A 378 -27.91 0.27 -5.81
C ILE A 378 -27.41 -1.19 -5.76
N GLU A 379 -26.12 -1.41 -5.89
CA GLU A 379 -25.55 -2.76 -5.81
C GLU A 379 -25.64 -3.36 -4.39
N ALA A 380 -25.54 -2.52 -3.34
CA ALA A 380 -25.73 -2.95 -1.95
C ALA A 380 -27.15 -3.48 -1.73
N GLU A 381 -28.18 -2.72 -2.14
CA GLU A 381 -29.57 -3.14 -2.02
C GLU A 381 -29.85 -4.43 -2.82
N ALA A 382 -29.32 -4.55 -4.03
CA ALA A 382 -29.44 -5.73 -4.86
C ALA A 382 -28.77 -6.97 -4.24
N LEU A 383 -27.60 -6.78 -3.59
CA LEU A 383 -26.91 -7.83 -2.82
C LEU A 383 -27.72 -8.24 -1.59
N HIS A 384 -28.27 -7.27 -0.86
CA HIS A 384 -29.17 -7.56 0.26
C HIS A 384 -30.33 -8.46 -0.15
N GLN A 385 -31.06 -8.11 -1.22
CA GLN A 385 -32.19 -8.88 -1.74
C GLN A 385 -31.79 -10.30 -2.16
N SER A 386 -30.61 -10.47 -2.76
CA SER A 386 -30.10 -11.78 -3.15
C SER A 386 -29.73 -12.64 -1.94
N LEU A 387 -28.99 -12.06 -0.98
CA LEU A 387 -28.46 -12.78 0.18
C LEU A 387 -29.55 -13.21 1.17
N THR A 388 -30.56 -12.40 1.39
CA THR A 388 -31.69 -12.70 2.31
C THR A 388 -32.55 -13.88 1.89
N GLN A 389 -32.39 -14.40 0.66
CA GLN A 389 -33.05 -15.63 0.19
C GLN A 389 -32.35 -16.89 0.74
N HIS A 390 -31.24 -16.76 1.43
CA HIS A 390 -30.40 -17.85 1.95
C HIS A 390 -30.32 -17.81 3.48
N GLU A 391 -30.05 -18.95 4.09
CA GLU A 391 -29.69 -19.02 5.51
C GLU A 391 -28.23 -18.59 5.70
N LEU A 392 -28.03 -17.38 6.21
CA LEU A 392 -26.72 -16.77 6.34
C LEU A 392 -26.09 -17.03 7.72
N PRO A 393 -24.79 -17.29 7.79
CA PRO A 393 -24.02 -17.20 9.04
C PRO A 393 -24.11 -15.79 9.65
N ASP A 394 -23.95 -15.68 10.96
CA ASP A 394 -24.17 -14.43 11.70
C ASP A 394 -23.38 -13.23 11.15
N LEU A 395 -22.11 -13.42 10.78
CA LEU A 395 -21.30 -12.37 10.21
C LEU A 395 -21.86 -11.85 8.87
N LEU A 396 -22.23 -12.74 7.97
CA LEU A 396 -22.83 -12.36 6.69
C LEU A 396 -24.25 -11.81 6.84
N ARG A 397 -25.02 -12.30 7.80
CA ARG A 397 -26.34 -11.75 8.13
C ARG A 397 -26.22 -10.30 8.57
N SER A 398 -25.36 -10.03 9.54
CA SER A 398 -25.12 -8.66 10.01
C SER A 398 -24.58 -7.74 8.90
N ALA A 399 -23.69 -8.27 8.04
CA ALA A 399 -23.20 -7.53 6.88
C ALA A 399 -24.32 -7.21 5.89
N ALA A 400 -25.21 -8.18 5.58
CA ALA A 400 -26.33 -8.00 4.68
C ALA A 400 -27.41 -7.05 5.24
N GLU A 401 -27.64 -7.06 6.55
CA GLU A 401 -28.55 -6.12 7.23
C GLU A 401 -28.08 -4.67 7.07
N GLY A 402 -26.78 -4.42 7.06
CA GLY A 402 -26.21 -3.08 6.83
C GLY A 402 -26.30 -2.55 5.39
N LEU A 403 -26.75 -3.39 4.43
CA LEU A 403 -26.85 -3.00 3.01
C LEU A 403 -28.21 -2.40 2.62
N GLN A 404 -29.21 -2.44 3.49
CA GLN A 404 -30.59 -2.00 3.20
C GLN A 404 -30.90 -0.62 3.77
N GLY A 405 -32.02 -0.06 3.35
CA GLY A 405 -32.58 1.18 3.91
C GLY A 405 -32.17 2.45 3.17
N HIS A 406 -31.62 2.31 1.99
CA HIS A 406 -31.13 3.44 1.19
C HIS A 406 -32.06 3.84 0.03
N GLY A 407 -33.27 3.26 -0.06
CA GLY A 407 -34.19 3.44 -1.19
C GLY A 407 -34.48 4.92 -1.52
N ASP A 408 -34.86 5.72 -0.52
CA ASP A 408 -35.18 7.13 -0.71
C ASP A 408 -33.97 7.95 -1.24
N LEU A 409 -32.74 7.66 -0.74
CA LEU A 409 -31.53 8.31 -1.20
C LEU A 409 -31.16 7.86 -2.62
N ILE A 410 -31.29 6.57 -2.92
CA ILE A 410 -31.08 6.03 -4.27
C ILE A 410 -32.02 6.72 -5.26
N ASP A 411 -33.32 6.77 -4.97
CA ASP A 411 -34.32 7.40 -5.82
C ASP A 411 -34.04 8.88 -6.04
N LEU A 412 -33.64 9.61 -4.98
CA LEU A 412 -33.24 11.01 -5.09
C LEU A 412 -32.06 11.20 -6.04
N LEU A 413 -31.00 10.38 -5.85
CA LEU A 413 -29.77 10.51 -6.64
C LEU A 413 -29.96 10.04 -8.09
N ASP A 414 -30.78 9.02 -8.32
CA ASP A 414 -31.03 8.48 -9.66
C ASP A 414 -31.89 9.43 -10.50
N GLN A 415 -32.86 10.07 -9.87
CA GLN A 415 -33.67 11.12 -10.53
C GLN A 415 -32.85 12.38 -10.82
N ALA A 416 -31.90 12.73 -9.92
CA ALA A 416 -31.18 13.99 -10.03
C ALA A 416 -29.96 13.93 -10.95
N LEU A 417 -29.29 12.79 -11.04
CA LEU A 417 -27.98 12.69 -11.70
C LEU A 417 -28.08 12.03 -13.08
N VAL A 418 -27.28 12.52 -14.01
CA VAL A 418 -27.06 11.80 -15.28
C VAL A 418 -26.31 10.48 -15.00
N ALA A 419 -26.29 9.57 -15.98
CA ALA A 419 -25.62 8.27 -15.84
C ALA A 419 -24.12 8.43 -15.60
N GLU A 420 -23.45 9.25 -16.38
CA GLU A 420 -22.01 9.52 -16.31
C GLU A 420 -21.74 11.03 -16.08
N PRO A 421 -21.68 11.49 -14.85
CA PRO A 421 -21.43 12.89 -14.57
C PRO A 421 -19.96 13.30 -14.82
N PRO A 422 -19.71 14.60 -15.11
CA PRO A 422 -18.36 15.13 -15.24
C PRO A 422 -17.60 15.07 -13.90
N LEU A 423 -16.27 15.27 -13.96
CA LEU A 423 -15.42 15.22 -12.77
C LEU A 423 -15.68 16.40 -11.83
N MET A 424 -15.78 17.61 -12.37
CA MET A 424 -15.87 18.85 -11.58
C MET A 424 -17.25 19.49 -11.65
N VAL A 425 -17.72 20.02 -10.54
CA VAL A 425 -18.99 20.78 -10.46
C VAL A 425 -19.02 21.96 -11.46
N ARG A 426 -17.88 22.64 -11.66
CA ARG A 426 -17.74 23.75 -12.60
C ARG A 426 -17.96 23.40 -14.06
N ASP A 427 -17.83 22.12 -14.41
CA ASP A 427 -18.01 21.67 -15.80
C ASP A 427 -19.51 21.64 -16.18
N GLY A 428 -20.40 21.57 -15.16
CA GLY A 428 -21.86 21.54 -15.34
C GLY A 428 -22.36 20.28 -16.06
N GLY A 429 -23.66 20.17 -16.24
CA GLY A 429 -24.27 19.10 -17.03
C GLY A 429 -24.39 17.75 -16.30
N PHE A 430 -24.29 17.72 -14.98
CA PHE A 430 -24.42 16.51 -14.17
C PHE A 430 -25.84 16.25 -13.64
N ILE A 431 -26.71 17.26 -13.66
CA ILE A 431 -28.13 17.11 -13.28
C ILE A 431 -28.90 16.61 -14.51
N ALA A 432 -29.74 15.61 -14.29
CA ALA A 432 -30.57 15.01 -15.32
C ALA A 432 -31.61 16.01 -15.86
N PRO A 433 -31.91 15.98 -17.18
CA PRO A 433 -33.02 16.74 -17.74
C PRO A 433 -34.36 16.36 -17.09
N GLY A 434 -35.20 17.35 -16.82
CA GLY A 434 -36.51 17.14 -16.18
C GLY A 434 -36.50 17.12 -14.65
N TYR A 435 -35.32 17.23 -14.01
CA TYR A 435 -35.21 17.24 -12.54
C TYR A 435 -35.53 18.62 -11.93
N ASP A 436 -35.13 19.70 -12.59
CA ASP A 436 -35.35 21.09 -12.14
C ASP A 436 -35.75 21.97 -13.31
N GLU A 437 -36.96 22.50 -13.27
CA GLU A 437 -37.54 23.29 -14.35
C GLU A 437 -36.78 24.60 -14.64
N ASP A 438 -36.25 25.26 -13.61
CA ASP A 438 -35.47 26.50 -13.75
C ASP A 438 -34.14 26.22 -14.46
N LEU A 439 -33.50 25.08 -14.13
CA LEU A 439 -32.25 24.63 -14.77
C LEU A 439 -32.48 24.30 -16.24
N ASP A 440 -33.57 23.58 -16.56
CA ASP A 440 -33.88 23.21 -17.93
C ASP A 440 -34.17 24.45 -18.79
N SER A 441 -34.95 25.40 -18.25
CA SER A 441 -35.21 26.69 -18.90
C SER A 441 -33.90 27.49 -19.15
N ALA A 442 -32.99 27.51 -18.17
CA ALA A 442 -31.70 28.19 -18.33
C ALA A 442 -30.79 27.49 -19.37
N ARG A 443 -30.82 26.15 -19.46
CA ARG A 443 -30.07 25.35 -20.45
C ARG A 443 -30.66 25.60 -21.87
N GLU A 444 -31.98 25.57 -22.02
CA GLU A 444 -32.66 25.83 -23.28
C GLU A 444 -32.29 27.18 -23.82
N LEU A 445 -32.39 28.26 -22.98
CA LEU A 445 -32.00 29.60 -23.37
C LEU A 445 -30.54 29.72 -23.80
N ARG A 446 -29.62 28.97 -23.12
CA ARG A 446 -28.19 28.90 -23.51
C ARG A 446 -28.01 28.23 -24.87
N ASP A 447 -28.71 27.14 -25.13
CA ASP A 447 -28.52 26.29 -26.30
C ASP A 447 -29.29 26.85 -27.52
N GLU A 448 -30.49 27.39 -27.35
CA GLU A 448 -31.18 28.18 -28.37
C GLU A 448 -30.33 29.38 -28.82
N GLY A 449 -29.67 30.07 -27.87
CA GLY A 449 -28.77 31.16 -28.18
C GLY A 449 -27.62 30.74 -29.12
N ARG A 450 -27.10 29.54 -29.00
CA ARG A 450 -26.10 28.99 -29.95
C ARG A 450 -26.68 28.70 -31.31
N GLY A 451 -27.91 28.23 -31.39
CA GLY A 451 -28.66 28.04 -32.66
C GLY A 451 -28.89 29.36 -33.37
N VAL A 452 -29.29 30.42 -32.63
CA VAL A 452 -29.48 31.80 -33.17
C VAL A 452 -28.15 32.36 -33.71
N ILE A 453 -27.01 32.13 -32.99
CA ILE A 453 -25.69 32.56 -33.48
C ILE A 453 -25.33 31.88 -34.83
N ALA A 454 -25.65 30.58 -34.98
CA ALA A 454 -25.44 29.89 -36.24
C ALA A 454 -26.32 30.47 -37.35
N GLY A 455 -27.57 30.82 -37.07
CA GLY A 455 -28.47 31.53 -37.99
C GLY A 455 -27.95 32.92 -38.34
N MET A 456 -27.50 33.71 -37.35
CA MET A 456 -26.88 35.02 -37.59
C MET A 456 -25.62 34.93 -38.45
N GLN A 457 -24.81 33.89 -38.30
CA GLN A 457 -23.66 33.69 -39.18
C GLN A 457 -24.09 33.53 -40.62
N GLN A 458 -25.14 32.75 -40.93
CA GLN A 458 -25.66 32.58 -42.27
C GLN A 458 -26.20 33.91 -42.82
N GLN A 459 -26.91 34.65 -42.02
CA GLN A 459 -27.43 36.00 -42.37
C GLN A 459 -26.29 36.96 -42.68
N PHE A 460 -25.27 37.06 -41.81
CA PHE A 460 -24.11 37.91 -42.03
C PHE A 460 -23.31 37.53 -43.27
N VAL A 461 -23.21 36.24 -43.60
CA VAL A 461 -22.61 35.76 -44.84
C VAL A 461 -23.43 36.25 -46.06
N SER A 462 -24.77 36.18 -45.98
CA SER A 462 -25.67 36.66 -47.03
C SER A 462 -25.57 38.20 -47.21
N ASP A 463 -25.63 38.95 -46.10
CA ASP A 463 -25.63 40.42 -46.11
C ASP A 463 -24.28 40.98 -46.56
N THR A 464 -23.19 40.35 -46.20
CA THR A 464 -21.85 40.80 -46.58
C THR A 464 -21.37 40.21 -47.91
N GLY A 465 -21.95 39.08 -48.38
CA GLY A 465 -21.47 38.34 -49.54
C GLY A 465 -20.07 37.71 -49.29
N ILE A 466 -19.63 37.52 -48.01
CA ILE A 466 -18.33 36.99 -47.67
C ILE A 466 -18.52 35.54 -47.13
N SER A 467 -18.33 34.56 -48.00
CA SER A 467 -18.53 33.15 -47.64
C SER A 467 -17.56 32.60 -46.56
N SER A 468 -16.42 33.26 -46.36
CA SER A 468 -15.42 32.89 -45.36
C SER A 468 -15.65 33.51 -43.98
N LEU A 469 -16.70 34.33 -43.81
CA LEU A 469 -17.06 34.94 -42.54
C LEU A 469 -17.51 33.86 -41.55
N LYS A 470 -16.96 33.93 -40.33
CA LYS A 470 -17.31 33.01 -39.23
C LYS A 470 -17.52 33.76 -37.93
N ILE A 471 -18.53 33.36 -37.19
CA ILE A 471 -18.66 33.77 -35.78
C ILE A 471 -17.86 32.77 -34.92
N LYS A 472 -16.95 33.28 -34.10
CA LYS A 472 -16.13 32.53 -33.17
C LYS A 472 -16.22 33.08 -31.76
N HIS A 473 -15.83 32.30 -30.80
CA HIS A 473 -15.78 32.70 -29.40
C HIS A 473 -14.37 32.52 -28.82
N ASN A 474 -13.93 33.47 -28.00
CA ASN A 474 -12.78 33.28 -27.10
C ASN A 474 -13.00 34.03 -25.76
N ASN A 475 -12.23 33.67 -24.74
CA ASN A 475 -12.37 34.20 -23.38
C ASN A 475 -12.02 35.70 -23.22
N VAL A 476 -11.41 36.34 -24.23
CA VAL A 476 -10.98 37.76 -24.19
C VAL A 476 -11.97 38.66 -24.87
N LEU A 477 -12.47 38.27 -26.05
CA LEU A 477 -13.35 39.09 -26.91
C LEU A 477 -14.82 38.66 -26.85
N GLY A 478 -15.12 37.49 -26.26
CA GLY A 478 -16.45 36.90 -26.34
C GLY A 478 -16.73 36.34 -27.73
N TYR A 479 -17.97 36.48 -28.21
CA TYR A 479 -18.34 36.20 -29.60
C TYR A 479 -17.88 37.31 -30.51
N PHE A 480 -17.21 36.96 -31.59
CA PHE A 480 -16.75 37.89 -32.62
C PHE A 480 -16.91 37.33 -34.02
N ILE A 481 -17.12 38.23 -34.97
CA ILE A 481 -17.19 37.93 -36.38
C ILE A 481 -15.78 38.05 -36.94
N GLU A 482 -15.27 36.98 -37.54
CA GLU A 482 -13.93 36.94 -38.10
C GLU A 482 -13.99 36.83 -39.62
N CYS A 483 -13.27 37.72 -40.29
CA CYS A 483 -13.06 37.64 -41.75
C CYS A 483 -11.56 37.72 -42.10
N THR A 484 -11.18 37.26 -43.28
CA THR A 484 -9.81 37.38 -43.78
C THR A 484 -9.45 38.81 -44.08
N ALA A 485 -8.19 39.18 -43.94
CA ALA A 485 -7.70 40.54 -44.24
C ALA A 485 -8.08 41.02 -45.64
N THR A 486 -8.22 40.11 -46.61
CA THR A 486 -8.64 40.35 -47.97
C THR A 486 -10.05 40.99 -48.09
N HIS A 487 -10.94 40.68 -47.17
CA HIS A 487 -12.31 41.18 -47.11
C HIS A 487 -12.52 42.30 -46.10
N ALA A 488 -11.48 42.66 -45.35
CA ALA A 488 -11.57 43.64 -44.28
C ALA A 488 -11.96 45.04 -44.76
N GLU A 489 -11.45 45.44 -45.88
CA GLU A 489 -11.72 46.75 -46.48
C GLU A 489 -13.22 46.93 -46.83
N LYS A 490 -13.88 45.88 -47.34
CA LYS A 490 -15.32 45.82 -47.57
C LYS A 490 -16.12 46.00 -46.27
N MET A 491 -15.70 45.32 -45.19
CA MET A 491 -16.35 45.40 -43.89
C MET A 491 -16.17 46.76 -43.18
N LEU A 492 -15.05 47.42 -43.44
CA LEU A 492 -14.71 48.73 -42.85
C LEU A 492 -15.31 49.91 -43.64
N SER A 493 -15.95 49.67 -44.82
CA SER A 493 -16.56 50.70 -45.68
C SER A 493 -18.07 50.73 -45.49
N ALA A 494 -18.67 51.88 -45.72
CA ALA A 494 -20.13 52.03 -45.73
C ALA A 494 -20.77 51.20 -46.86
N PRO A 495 -21.94 50.60 -46.66
CA PRO A 495 -22.80 50.66 -45.48
C PRO A 495 -22.43 49.64 -44.37
N LEU A 496 -21.56 48.66 -44.61
CA LEU A 496 -21.29 47.59 -43.68
C LEU A 496 -20.63 48.09 -42.36
N SER A 497 -19.80 49.13 -42.40
CA SER A 497 -19.16 49.70 -41.24
C SER A 497 -20.14 50.32 -40.21
N GLU A 498 -21.40 50.55 -40.62
CA GLU A 498 -22.46 51.05 -39.73
C GLU A 498 -23.02 49.94 -38.84
N THR A 499 -22.99 48.66 -39.32
CA THR A 499 -23.51 47.50 -38.64
C THR A 499 -22.40 46.71 -37.94
N PHE A 500 -21.24 46.56 -38.63
CA PHE A 500 -20.11 45.74 -38.15
C PHE A 500 -19.05 46.63 -37.50
N ILE A 501 -19.01 46.58 -36.19
CA ILE A 501 -18.12 47.39 -35.34
C ILE A 501 -16.75 46.68 -35.25
N HIS A 502 -15.66 47.32 -35.66
CA HIS A 502 -14.32 46.82 -35.57
C HIS A 502 -13.88 46.58 -34.13
N ARG A 503 -13.30 45.43 -33.84
CA ARG A 503 -12.79 45.05 -32.51
C ARG A 503 -11.27 44.86 -32.48
N GLN A 504 -10.71 44.11 -33.42
CA GLN A 504 -9.29 43.76 -33.43
C GLN A 504 -8.80 43.41 -34.85
N THR A 505 -7.60 43.84 -35.18
CA THR A 505 -6.86 43.37 -36.38
C THR A 505 -5.69 42.50 -35.97
N THR A 506 -5.57 41.33 -36.59
CA THR A 506 -4.43 40.41 -36.45
C THR A 506 -3.75 40.30 -37.82
N ALA A 507 -2.57 39.59 -37.86
CA ALA A 507 -1.78 39.54 -39.09
C ALA A 507 -2.56 39.08 -40.35
N ASN A 508 -3.53 38.15 -40.22
CA ASN A 508 -4.25 37.55 -41.35
C ASN A 508 -5.79 37.71 -41.27
N GLN A 509 -6.32 38.27 -40.21
CA GLN A 509 -7.75 38.31 -39.90
C GLN A 509 -8.14 39.63 -39.22
N VAL A 510 -9.36 40.08 -39.50
CA VAL A 510 -9.97 41.23 -38.85
C VAL A 510 -11.24 40.76 -38.13
N ARG A 511 -11.44 41.22 -36.91
CA ARG A 511 -12.52 40.84 -36.01
C ARG A 511 -13.49 41.99 -35.80
N PHE A 512 -14.77 41.66 -35.89
CA PHE A 512 -15.87 42.59 -35.75
C PHE A 512 -16.88 42.08 -34.70
N THR A 513 -17.79 42.95 -34.29
CA THR A 513 -19.03 42.62 -33.58
C THR A 513 -20.20 43.42 -34.16
N THR A 514 -21.42 43.04 -33.78
CA THR A 514 -22.62 43.87 -34.01
C THR A 514 -23.32 44.08 -32.67
N VAL A 515 -24.22 45.07 -32.61
CA VAL A 515 -25.02 45.34 -31.41
C VAL A 515 -25.84 44.07 -31.05
N GLU A 516 -26.51 43.48 -32.04
CA GLU A 516 -27.32 42.26 -31.90
C GLU A 516 -26.51 41.07 -31.36
N LEU A 517 -25.30 40.86 -31.92
CA LEU A 517 -24.42 39.77 -31.46
C LEU A 517 -23.98 39.99 -29.99
N SER A 518 -23.69 41.25 -29.59
CA SER A 518 -23.30 41.59 -28.22
C SER A 518 -24.45 41.44 -27.22
N GLU A 519 -25.68 41.80 -27.62
CA GLU A 519 -26.87 41.60 -26.80
C GLU A 519 -27.19 40.11 -26.60
N LEU A 520 -27.11 39.33 -27.70
CA LEU A 520 -27.32 37.88 -27.64
C LEU A 520 -26.24 37.19 -26.78
N GLU A 521 -24.98 37.61 -26.93
CA GLU A 521 -23.87 37.12 -26.08
C GLU A 521 -24.16 37.33 -24.59
N THR A 522 -24.62 38.57 -24.24
CA THR A 522 -24.95 38.88 -22.84
C THR A 522 -26.06 37.98 -22.30
N LYS A 523 -27.09 37.71 -23.12
CA LYS A 523 -28.17 36.78 -22.73
C LYS A 523 -27.68 35.36 -22.55
N ILE A 524 -26.84 34.82 -23.46
CA ILE A 524 -26.28 33.47 -23.40
C ILE A 524 -25.37 33.32 -22.17
N LEU A 525 -24.49 34.32 -21.91
CA LEU A 525 -23.58 34.28 -20.76
C LEU A 525 -24.34 34.31 -19.43
N ASN A 526 -25.37 35.15 -19.34
CA ASN A 526 -26.22 35.22 -18.16
C ASN A 526 -26.99 33.91 -17.93
N ALA A 527 -27.54 33.28 -18.97
CA ALA A 527 -28.19 31.98 -18.87
C ALA A 527 -27.22 30.88 -18.49
N GLY A 528 -26.02 30.88 -19.06
CA GLY A 528 -24.97 29.93 -18.70
C GLY A 528 -24.51 30.03 -17.24
N ASN A 529 -24.29 31.25 -16.76
CA ASN A 529 -23.93 31.51 -15.36
C ASN A 529 -25.07 31.09 -14.41
N HIS A 530 -26.31 31.42 -14.78
CA HIS A 530 -27.50 31.07 -13.99
C HIS A 530 -27.66 29.54 -13.91
N ALA A 531 -27.50 28.81 -15.01
CA ALA A 531 -27.51 27.36 -15.01
C ALA A 531 -26.45 26.77 -14.07
N GLN A 532 -25.22 27.32 -14.09
CA GLN A 532 -24.14 26.85 -13.18
C GLN A 532 -24.45 27.15 -11.70
N GLU A 533 -25.07 28.29 -11.38
CA GLU A 533 -25.49 28.61 -10.02
C GLU A 533 -26.57 27.65 -9.52
N ILE A 534 -27.56 27.31 -10.37
CA ILE A 534 -28.59 26.31 -10.04
C ILE A 534 -27.94 24.95 -9.83
N GLU A 535 -27.07 24.50 -10.73
CA GLU A 535 -26.38 23.20 -10.60
C GLU A 535 -25.55 23.15 -9.32
N LYS A 536 -24.83 24.21 -8.95
CA LYS A 536 -24.08 24.28 -7.70
C LYS A 536 -25.01 24.18 -6.48
N ARG A 537 -26.14 24.85 -6.47
CA ARG A 537 -27.13 24.74 -5.40
C ARG A 537 -27.70 23.34 -5.28
N LEU A 538 -27.98 22.68 -6.39
CA LEU A 538 -28.48 21.32 -6.43
C LEU A 538 -27.40 20.34 -5.97
N TYR A 539 -26.15 20.55 -6.35
CA TYR A 539 -25.02 19.76 -5.86
C TYR A 539 -24.93 19.80 -4.32
N GLU A 540 -24.97 21.00 -3.72
CA GLU A 540 -24.92 21.12 -2.26
C GLU A 540 -26.10 20.44 -1.56
N ARG A 541 -27.30 20.49 -2.16
CA ARG A 541 -28.46 19.77 -1.64
C ARG A 541 -28.28 18.26 -1.67
N LEU A 542 -27.79 17.70 -2.79
CA LEU A 542 -27.55 16.28 -2.94
C LEU A 542 -26.42 15.81 -2.04
N ARG A 543 -25.35 16.60 -1.93
CA ARG A 543 -24.23 16.35 -1.01
C ARG A 543 -24.72 16.31 0.45
N SER A 544 -25.53 17.27 0.88
CA SER A 544 -26.11 17.27 2.25
C SER A 544 -26.93 16.02 2.50
N ALA A 545 -27.79 15.62 1.56
CA ALA A 545 -28.61 14.41 1.73
C ALA A 545 -27.76 13.13 1.89
N ILE A 546 -26.62 13.04 1.21
CA ILE A 546 -25.67 11.93 1.40
C ILE A 546 -25.01 12.01 2.78
N LEU A 547 -24.57 13.19 3.21
CA LEU A 547 -23.88 13.37 4.49
C LEU A 547 -24.81 13.13 5.68
N ASP A 548 -26.09 13.41 5.55
CA ASP A 548 -27.10 13.13 6.57
C ASP A 548 -27.27 11.60 6.82
N GLN A 549 -26.90 10.74 5.85
CA GLN A 549 -26.91 9.26 5.96
C GLN A 549 -25.48 8.68 5.98
N ALA A 550 -24.49 9.45 6.37
CA ALA A 550 -23.09 9.03 6.29
C ALA A 550 -22.77 7.78 7.14
N ALA A 551 -23.41 7.63 8.29
CA ALA A 551 -23.21 6.48 9.18
C ALA A 551 -23.71 5.19 8.55
N GLU A 552 -24.93 5.22 7.97
CA GLU A 552 -25.58 4.09 7.30
C GLU A 552 -24.79 3.70 6.02
N ILE A 553 -24.36 4.66 5.22
CA ILE A 553 -23.49 4.43 4.06
C ILE A 553 -22.17 3.77 4.49
N GLY A 554 -21.59 4.21 5.61
CA GLY A 554 -20.40 3.61 6.18
C GLY A 554 -20.61 2.16 6.66
N GLN A 555 -21.81 1.83 7.17
CA GLN A 555 -22.21 0.45 7.51
C GLN A 555 -22.32 -0.39 6.23
N ALA A 556 -22.99 0.12 5.20
CA ALA A 556 -23.09 -0.55 3.91
C ALA A 556 -21.71 -0.84 3.30
N SER A 557 -20.79 0.14 3.32
CA SER A 557 -19.43 -0.06 2.85
C SER A 557 -18.69 -1.16 3.62
N SER A 558 -18.85 -1.20 4.94
CA SER A 558 -18.28 -2.25 5.79
C SER A 558 -18.87 -3.63 5.51
N GLY A 559 -20.18 -3.70 5.31
CA GLY A 559 -20.89 -4.93 4.93
C GLY A 559 -20.44 -5.47 3.57
N LEU A 560 -20.31 -4.59 2.58
CA LEU A 560 -19.79 -4.95 1.25
C LEU A 560 -18.37 -5.50 1.33
N ALA A 561 -17.50 -4.91 2.15
CA ALA A 561 -16.11 -5.37 2.34
C ALA A 561 -16.06 -6.77 2.99
N GLU A 562 -16.93 -7.06 3.97
CA GLU A 562 -17.03 -8.38 4.60
C GLU A 562 -17.51 -9.46 3.63
N ILE A 563 -18.55 -9.16 2.84
CA ILE A 563 -19.10 -10.07 1.84
C ILE A 563 -18.07 -10.32 0.71
N ASP A 564 -17.37 -9.28 0.26
CA ASP A 564 -16.31 -9.38 -0.73
C ASP A 564 -15.19 -10.29 -0.24
N LEU A 565 -14.69 -10.05 0.97
CA LEU A 565 -13.58 -10.82 1.51
C LEU A 565 -13.95 -12.29 1.71
N ALA A 566 -15.16 -12.58 2.23
CA ALA A 566 -15.63 -13.95 2.42
C ALA A 566 -15.74 -14.70 1.07
N SER A 567 -16.32 -14.05 0.04
CA SER A 567 -16.46 -14.63 -1.29
C SER A 567 -15.13 -14.80 -2.01
N ALA A 568 -14.19 -13.85 -1.83
CA ALA A 568 -12.86 -13.89 -2.43
C ALA A 568 -12.00 -15.02 -1.84
N LEU A 569 -12.02 -15.20 -0.51
CA LEU A 569 -11.28 -16.26 0.16
C LEU A 569 -11.89 -17.65 -0.12
N ALA A 570 -13.21 -17.75 -0.28
CA ALA A 570 -13.88 -18.99 -0.70
C ALA A 570 -13.49 -19.40 -2.13
N ASP A 571 -13.43 -18.44 -3.05
CA ASP A 571 -13.02 -18.67 -4.43
C ASP A 571 -11.55 -19.10 -4.51
N LEU A 572 -10.68 -18.43 -3.75
CA LEU A 572 -9.27 -18.80 -3.61
C LEU A 572 -9.11 -20.21 -3.01
N ALA A 573 -9.87 -20.53 -1.95
CA ALA A 573 -9.81 -21.84 -1.31
C ALA A 573 -10.22 -22.98 -2.27
N ARG A 574 -11.20 -22.74 -3.15
CA ARG A 574 -11.58 -23.72 -4.18
C ARG A 574 -10.50 -23.90 -5.24
N SER A 575 -9.94 -22.79 -5.75
CA SER A 575 -8.93 -22.84 -6.81
C SER A 575 -7.62 -23.47 -6.35
N GLU A 576 -7.23 -23.24 -5.10
CA GLU A 576 -5.96 -23.68 -4.53
C GLU A 576 -6.10 -24.94 -3.63
N ASN A 577 -7.29 -25.54 -3.54
CA ASN A 577 -7.57 -26.71 -2.69
C ASN A 577 -7.18 -26.48 -1.24
N TRP A 578 -7.62 -25.38 -0.64
CA TRP A 578 -7.43 -25.09 0.77
C TRP A 578 -8.62 -25.61 1.59
N THR A 579 -8.34 -25.98 2.84
CA THR A 579 -9.34 -26.58 3.75
C THR A 579 -9.66 -25.66 4.92
N ARG A 580 -10.85 -25.83 5.50
CA ARG A 580 -11.23 -25.15 6.73
C ARG A 580 -10.43 -25.74 7.91
N PRO A 581 -9.63 -24.92 8.64
CA PRO A 581 -8.95 -25.36 9.85
C PRO A 581 -9.93 -25.45 11.02
N ARG A 582 -9.69 -26.38 11.93
CA ARG A 582 -10.29 -26.38 13.27
C ARG A 582 -9.45 -25.48 14.17
N VAL A 583 -10.08 -24.45 14.77
CA VAL A 583 -9.40 -23.55 15.71
C VAL A 583 -10.14 -23.59 17.04
N ASP A 584 -9.42 -23.79 18.16
CA ASP A 584 -10.01 -23.85 19.50
C ASP A 584 -9.00 -23.38 20.59
N MET A 585 -9.39 -23.47 21.86
CA MET A 585 -8.56 -23.05 23.00
C MET A 585 -7.53 -24.08 23.43
N SER A 586 -7.42 -25.24 22.77
CA SER A 586 -6.44 -26.27 23.07
C SER A 586 -5.01 -25.78 22.78
N ARG A 587 -4.03 -26.65 22.97
CA ARG A 587 -2.65 -26.43 22.53
C ARG A 587 -2.30 -27.28 21.31
N ALA A 588 -3.31 -27.81 20.62
CA ALA A 588 -3.12 -28.58 19.41
C ALA A 588 -2.37 -27.77 18.34
N PHE A 589 -1.53 -28.44 17.60
CA PHE A 589 -0.88 -27.92 16.41
C PHE A 589 -0.61 -29.10 15.48
N GLU A 590 -1.64 -29.49 14.76
CA GLU A 590 -1.65 -30.65 13.89
C GLU A 590 -1.99 -30.20 12.48
N ILE A 591 -1.07 -30.39 11.56
CA ILE A 591 -1.22 -30.01 10.16
C ILE A 591 -0.86 -31.26 9.34
N GLU A 592 -1.77 -31.72 8.52
CA GLU A 592 -1.57 -32.79 7.56
C GLU A 592 -1.53 -32.24 6.15
N GLY A 593 -0.55 -32.65 5.37
CA GLY A 593 -0.40 -32.22 3.99
C GLY A 593 -0.27 -30.70 3.84
N GLY A 594 0.45 -30.05 4.76
CA GLY A 594 0.67 -28.61 4.73
C GLY A 594 1.51 -28.18 3.53
N ARG A 595 1.18 -27.01 2.92
CA ARG A 595 1.85 -26.46 1.75
C ARG A 595 2.16 -24.99 1.99
N HIS A 596 3.22 -24.46 1.37
CA HIS A 596 3.59 -23.07 1.48
C HIS A 596 2.87 -22.25 0.40
N PRO A 597 1.91 -21.37 0.72
CA PRO A 597 1.02 -20.75 -0.27
C PRO A 597 1.75 -19.93 -1.33
N VAL A 598 2.82 -19.23 -0.95
CA VAL A 598 3.58 -18.38 -1.88
C VAL A 598 4.50 -19.24 -2.77
N VAL A 599 5.20 -20.21 -2.18
CA VAL A 599 6.16 -21.07 -2.92
C VAL A 599 5.41 -22.01 -3.87
N GLU A 600 4.32 -22.61 -3.43
CA GLU A 600 3.45 -23.45 -4.25
C GLU A 600 2.99 -22.73 -5.51
N ARG A 601 2.46 -21.51 -5.38
CA ARG A 601 2.01 -20.70 -6.51
C ARG A 601 3.15 -20.29 -7.44
N ALA A 602 4.32 -19.97 -6.88
CA ALA A 602 5.51 -19.64 -7.66
C ALA A 602 6.03 -20.85 -8.46
N LEU A 603 6.00 -22.07 -7.90
CA LEU A 603 6.37 -23.30 -8.61
C LEU A 603 5.37 -23.61 -9.72
N ALA A 604 4.08 -23.52 -9.46
CA ALA A 604 3.05 -23.75 -10.46
C ALA A 604 3.19 -22.81 -11.67
N GLN A 605 3.60 -21.56 -11.45
CA GLN A 605 3.80 -20.58 -12.52
C GLN A 605 5.10 -20.77 -13.30
N LYS A 606 6.20 -21.25 -12.67
CA LYS A 606 7.52 -21.32 -13.29
C LYS A 606 7.83 -22.66 -13.91
N SER A 607 7.63 -23.75 -13.17
CA SER A 607 8.06 -25.10 -13.57
C SER A 607 6.91 -26.07 -13.82
N GLY A 608 5.71 -25.77 -13.32
CA GLY A 608 4.60 -26.71 -13.31
C GLY A 608 4.80 -27.93 -12.37
N GLU A 609 5.85 -27.92 -11.56
CA GLU A 609 6.12 -28.96 -10.58
C GLU A 609 5.21 -28.81 -9.37
N PRO A 610 4.63 -29.91 -8.84
CA PRO A 610 3.79 -29.85 -7.67
C PRO A 610 4.64 -29.56 -6.42
N PHE A 611 4.10 -28.78 -5.49
CA PHE A 611 4.70 -28.57 -4.17
C PHE A 611 4.60 -29.87 -3.37
N ILE A 612 5.68 -30.24 -2.67
CA ILE A 612 5.70 -31.42 -1.78
C ILE A 612 5.10 -31.03 -0.43
N ALA A 613 3.92 -31.57 -0.15
CA ALA A 613 3.21 -31.34 1.09
C ALA A 613 3.90 -32.02 2.29
N ASN A 614 3.83 -31.39 3.46
CA ASN A 614 4.47 -31.89 4.67
C ASN A 614 3.55 -31.80 5.89
N ASP A 615 3.63 -32.81 6.76
CA ASP A 615 2.92 -32.85 8.02
C ASP A 615 3.72 -32.18 9.14
N CYS A 616 3.01 -31.56 10.09
CA CYS A 616 3.60 -31.01 11.29
C CYS A 616 2.67 -31.25 12.49
N ASN A 617 3.22 -31.83 13.56
CA ASN A 617 2.50 -32.05 14.80
C ASN A 617 3.34 -31.58 15.99
N LEU A 618 2.95 -30.44 16.60
CA LEU A 618 3.51 -29.86 17.81
C LEU A 618 2.47 -29.89 18.95
N GLY A 619 1.46 -30.75 18.85
CA GLY A 619 0.37 -30.84 19.82
C GLY A 619 0.85 -31.31 21.18
N ALA A 620 0.43 -30.65 22.25
CA ALA A 620 0.83 -30.97 23.62
C ALA A 620 -0.16 -31.87 24.38
N GLU A 621 -1.29 -32.24 23.77
CA GLU A 621 -2.40 -32.87 24.50
C GLU A 621 -2.22 -34.36 24.81
N ASN A 622 -1.27 -35.07 24.18
CA ASN A 622 -1.11 -36.51 24.33
C ASN A 622 0.38 -36.93 24.34
N ASP A 623 1.21 -36.34 25.19
CA ASP A 623 2.67 -36.58 25.21
C ASP A 623 3.37 -36.23 23.87
N ALA A 624 2.75 -35.47 23.00
CA ALA A 624 3.36 -35.02 21.76
C ALA A 624 4.42 -33.93 22.04
N ALA A 625 5.48 -33.93 21.24
CA ALA A 625 6.56 -32.97 21.35
C ALA A 625 6.05 -31.53 21.15
N ASN A 626 6.52 -30.64 22.00
CA ASN A 626 6.28 -29.20 21.82
C ASN A 626 7.28 -28.56 20.86
N ILE A 627 8.44 -29.17 20.70
CA ILE A 627 9.57 -28.66 19.91
C ILE A 627 10.02 -29.73 18.91
N TRP A 628 10.06 -29.36 17.63
CA TRP A 628 10.76 -30.15 16.62
C TRP A 628 12.14 -29.58 16.35
N LEU A 629 13.18 -30.39 16.51
CA LEU A 629 14.53 -30.06 16.12
C LEU A 629 14.77 -30.58 14.70
N LEU A 630 14.78 -29.67 13.75
CA LEU A 630 14.85 -29.94 12.31
C LEU A 630 16.30 -29.89 11.81
N THR A 631 16.79 -31.01 11.30
CA THR A 631 18.13 -31.13 10.70
C THR A 631 18.07 -31.39 9.20
N GLY A 632 19.18 -31.26 8.51
CA GLY A 632 19.29 -31.47 7.07
C GLY A 632 19.95 -30.30 6.32
N PRO A 633 20.24 -30.45 5.03
CA PRO A 633 20.92 -29.43 4.24
C PRO A 633 20.04 -28.20 4.00
N ASN A 634 20.67 -27.03 3.86
CA ASN A 634 19.93 -25.76 3.73
C ASN A 634 19.05 -25.66 2.47
N MET A 635 19.49 -26.27 1.36
CA MET A 635 18.74 -26.29 0.10
C MET A 635 17.59 -27.30 0.06
N ALA A 636 17.43 -28.13 1.10
CA ALA A 636 16.40 -29.16 1.15
C ALA A 636 14.99 -28.64 1.51
N GLY A 637 14.84 -27.35 1.84
CA GLY A 637 13.54 -26.74 2.10
C GLY A 637 13.19 -26.53 3.58
N LYS A 638 14.17 -26.60 4.51
CA LYS A 638 13.94 -26.35 5.95
C LYS A 638 13.22 -25.04 6.21
N SER A 639 13.77 -23.93 5.74
CA SER A 639 13.20 -22.59 5.95
C SER A 639 11.81 -22.43 5.32
N THR A 640 11.55 -23.11 4.19
CA THR A 640 10.21 -23.14 3.57
C THR A 640 9.21 -23.87 4.47
N PHE A 641 9.58 -25.02 5.02
CA PHE A 641 8.75 -25.77 5.96
C PHE A 641 8.46 -24.99 7.23
N LEU A 642 9.45 -24.29 7.79
CA LEU A 642 9.28 -23.44 8.96
C LEU A 642 8.26 -22.33 8.69
N ARG A 643 8.46 -21.58 7.61
CA ARG A 643 7.56 -20.48 7.22
C ARG A 643 6.14 -20.96 6.87
N GLN A 644 6.03 -22.12 6.19
CA GLN A 644 4.76 -22.75 5.87
C GLN A 644 3.87 -22.92 7.11
N ASN A 645 4.40 -23.49 8.19
CA ASN A 645 3.65 -23.73 9.41
C ASN A 645 3.24 -22.43 10.13
N ALA A 646 4.12 -21.42 10.11
CA ALA A 646 3.79 -20.08 10.63
C ALA A 646 2.66 -19.42 9.85
N LEU A 647 2.72 -19.47 8.52
CA LEU A 647 1.71 -18.89 7.65
C LEU A 647 0.35 -19.61 7.80
N ILE A 648 0.36 -20.94 7.89
CA ILE A 648 -0.87 -21.72 8.13
C ILE A 648 -1.51 -21.32 9.47
N ALA A 649 -0.73 -21.19 10.55
CA ALA A 649 -1.24 -20.73 11.83
C ALA A 649 -1.82 -19.31 11.78
N LEU A 650 -1.13 -18.39 11.10
CA LEU A 650 -1.60 -17.03 10.89
C LEU A 650 -2.90 -16.99 10.08
N MET A 651 -2.96 -17.73 8.97
CA MET A 651 -4.15 -17.82 8.11
C MET A 651 -5.34 -18.40 8.86
N ALA A 652 -5.14 -19.44 9.67
CA ALA A 652 -6.19 -20.01 10.52
C ALA A 652 -6.76 -18.97 11.49
N GLN A 653 -5.91 -18.18 12.17
CA GLN A 653 -6.35 -17.17 13.13
C GLN A 653 -6.86 -15.87 12.52
N MET A 654 -6.60 -15.59 11.25
CA MET A 654 -7.34 -14.53 10.55
C MET A 654 -8.77 -14.97 10.16
N GLY A 655 -9.11 -16.25 10.33
CA GLY A 655 -10.40 -16.86 9.98
C GLY A 655 -10.46 -17.34 8.53
N SER A 656 -9.32 -17.63 7.89
CA SER A 656 -9.24 -18.14 6.52
C SER A 656 -9.13 -19.66 6.48
N PHE A 657 -9.44 -20.24 5.32
CA PHE A 657 -9.03 -21.58 4.96
C PHE A 657 -7.50 -21.62 4.75
N VAL A 658 -6.89 -22.80 4.87
CA VAL A 658 -5.44 -22.98 4.88
C VAL A 658 -4.98 -23.99 3.83
N PRO A 659 -3.78 -23.85 3.28
CA PRO A 659 -3.20 -24.76 2.31
C PRO A 659 -2.73 -26.06 2.99
N ALA A 660 -3.66 -26.92 3.37
CA ALA A 660 -3.42 -28.21 4.01
C ALA A 660 -4.54 -29.19 3.64
N THR A 661 -4.31 -30.49 3.88
CA THR A 661 -5.35 -31.53 3.79
C THR A 661 -6.28 -31.46 5.01
N SER A 662 -5.69 -31.28 6.19
CA SER A 662 -6.39 -30.98 7.44
C SER A 662 -5.50 -30.12 8.34
N ALA A 663 -6.12 -29.32 9.21
CA ALA A 663 -5.41 -28.55 10.22
C ALA A 663 -6.24 -28.39 11.50
N HIS A 664 -5.64 -28.67 12.64
CA HIS A 664 -6.19 -28.42 13.97
C HIS A 664 -5.19 -27.56 14.76
N ILE A 665 -5.56 -26.32 15.04
CA ILE A 665 -4.65 -25.32 15.62
C ILE A 665 -5.31 -24.69 16.85
N GLY A 666 -4.74 -24.97 18.01
CA GLY A 666 -5.05 -24.23 19.23
C GLY A 666 -4.51 -22.81 19.16
N ILE A 667 -5.26 -21.85 19.67
CA ILE A 667 -4.95 -20.41 19.61
C ILE A 667 -3.47 -20.14 19.94
N VAL A 668 -2.81 -19.42 19.05
CA VAL A 668 -1.46 -18.88 19.18
C VAL A 668 -1.57 -17.44 19.71
N SER A 669 -0.88 -17.17 20.82
CA SER A 669 -0.84 -15.83 21.46
C SER A 669 0.13 -14.90 20.75
N GLN A 670 1.28 -15.45 20.38
CA GLN A 670 2.43 -14.74 19.82
C GLN A 670 3.06 -15.58 18.72
N LEU A 671 3.45 -14.94 17.64
CA LEU A 671 4.17 -15.59 16.55
C LEU A 671 5.53 -14.92 16.40
N PHE A 672 6.58 -15.72 16.54
CA PHE A 672 7.96 -15.29 16.37
C PHE A 672 8.66 -16.09 15.28
N SER A 673 9.36 -15.42 14.40
CA SER A 673 10.12 -16.05 13.33
C SER A 673 11.49 -15.40 13.18
N ARG A 674 12.53 -16.21 13.37
CA ARG A 674 13.90 -15.86 13.05
C ARG A 674 14.39 -16.80 11.95
N VAL A 675 14.17 -16.42 10.70
CA VAL A 675 14.51 -17.20 9.50
C VAL A 675 15.28 -16.31 8.53
N GLY A 676 16.49 -16.71 8.17
CA GLY A 676 17.36 -15.99 7.24
C GLY A 676 18.23 -14.94 7.91
N ALA A 677 19.40 -14.67 7.34
CA ALA A 677 20.29 -13.58 7.74
C ALA A 677 19.90 -12.32 6.97
N SER A 678 19.43 -11.28 7.64
CA SER A 678 19.37 -9.93 7.06
C SER A 678 20.67 -9.21 7.43
N ASP A 679 21.51 -8.91 6.46
CA ASP A 679 22.65 -8.03 6.64
C ASP A 679 22.15 -6.60 6.83
N ASP A 680 22.23 -6.07 8.04
CA ASP A 680 21.96 -4.67 8.32
C ASP A 680 23.27 -3.86 8.26
N LEU A 681 23.92 -3.94 7.11
CA LEU A 681 25.17 -3.20 6.84
C LEU A 681 25.00 -1.68 6.95
N ALA A 682 23.79 -1.18 6.74
CA ALA A 682 23.49 0.26 6.81
C ALA A 682 23.66 0.82 8.23
N ARG A 683 23.54 -0.01 9.27
CA ARG A 683 23.66 0.38 10.69
C ARG A 683 24.98 -0.03 11.32
N GLY A 684 25.87 -0.68 10.58
CA GLY A 684 27.14 -1.19 11.12
C GLY A 684 26.98 -2.25 12.21
N ARG A 685 25.81 -2.88 12.35
CA ARG A 685 25.60 -3.99 13.27
C ARG A 685 26.02 -5.30 12.62
N SER A 686 26.80 -6.11 13.33
CA SER A 686 27.13 -7.48 12.91
C SER A 686 25.84 -8.31 12.82
N THR A 687 25.72 -9.16 11.78
CA THR A 687 24.61 -10.12 11.61
C THR A 687 24.39 -10.94 12.88
N PHE A 688 25.46 -11.33 13.55
CA PHE A 688 25.39 -12.05 14.82
C PHE A 688 24.75 -11.23 15.95
N MET A 689 25.04 -9.93 16.04
CA MET A 689 24.42 -9.06 17.05
C MET A 689 22.93 -8.86 16.81
N VAL A 690 22.50 -8.70 15.55
CA VAL A 690 21.10 -8.62 15.18
C VAL A 690 20.38 -9.92 15.56
N GLU A 691 20.98 -11.06 15.23
CA GLU A 691 20.47 -12.39 15.60
C GLU A 691 20.28 -12.54 17.12
N MET A 692 21.25 -12.12 17.90
CA MET A 692 21.18 -12.20 19.37
C MET A 692 20.11 -11.29 19.96
N VAL A 693 19.93 -10.08 19.44
CA VAL A 693 18.88 -9.15 19.89
C VAL A 693 17.49 -9.71 19.59
N GLU A 694 17.27 -10.24 18.36
CA GLU A 694 15.99 -10.87 17.99
C GLU A 694 15.72 -12.14 18.84
N THR A 695 16.73 -12.99 19.04
CA THR A 695 16.61 -14.18 19.89
C THR A 695 16.31 -13.81 21.35
N ALA A 696 16.98 -12.81 21.89
CA ALA A 696 16.71 -12.30 23.24
C ALA A 696 15.28 -11.78 23.39
N ALA A 697 14.77 -11.04 22.37
CA ALA A 697 13.39 -10.56 22.39
C ALA A 697 12.39 -11.74 22.42
N ILE A 698 12.63 -12.79 21.64
CA ILE A 698 11.79 -14.00 21.63
C ILE A 698 11.81 -14.69 23.01
N LEU A 699 12.98 -14.99 23.56
CA LEU A 699 13.11 -15.72 24.81
C LEU A 699 12.51 -14.97 26.01
N ASN A 700 12.56 -13.63 26.00
CA ASN A 700 12.00 -12.80 27.07
C ASN A 700 10.47 -12.60 26.95
N GLN A 701 9.88 -12.76 25.76
CA GLN A 701 8.47 -12.42 25.52
C GLN A 701 7.57 -13.63 25.29
N ALA A 702 8.11 -14.74 24.74
CA ALA A 702 7.31 -15.90 24.37
C ALA A 702 6.65 -16.55 25.60
N ASP A 703 5.33 -16.73 25.53
CA ASP A 703 4.54 -17.47 26.50
C ASP A 703 4.32 -18.94 26.07
N ASP A 704 3.59 -19.71 26.86
CA ASP A 704 3.30 -21.13 26.62
C ASP A 704 2.36 -21.39 25.43
N ARG A 705 1.73 -20.35 24.88
CA ARG A 705 0.88 -20.41 23.68
C ARG A 705 1.57 -19.81 22.45
N ALA A 706 2.79 -19.33 22.60
CA ALA A 706 3.55 -18.82 21.47
C ALA A 706 3.88 -19.92 20.45
N LEU A 707 4.00 -19.53 19.18
CA LEU A 707 4.63 -20.32 18.13
C LEU A 707 5.96 -19.65 17.77
N VAL A 708 7.06 -20.38 17.99
CA VAL A 708 8.42 -19.88 17.78
C VAL A 708 9.10 -20.64 16.65
N ILE A 709 9.65 -19.91 15.70
CA ILE A 709 10.35 -20.47 14.55
C ILE A 709 11.77 -19.92 14.52
N LEU A 710 12.74 -20.80 14.70
CA LEU A 710 14.15 -20.45 14.71
C LEU A 710 14.90 -21.24 13.64
N ASP A 711 15.70 -20.53 12.83
CA ASP A 711 16.50 -21.13 11.77
C ASP A 711 17.98 -20.77 11.95
N GLU A 712 18.79 -21.79 12.19
CA GLU A 712 20.26 -21.76 12.27
C GLU A 712 20.82 -20.73 13.28
N ILE A 713 20.31 -20.74 14.50
CA ILE A 713 20.81 -19.88 15.59
C ILE A 713 22.27 -20.19 15.91
N GLY A 714 23.12 -19.18 16.10
CA GLY A 714 24.53 -19.28 16.43
C GLY A 714 25.46 -19.36 15.21
N ARG A 715 24.96 -19.12 13.98
CA ARG A 715 25.78 -19.25 12.76
C ARG A 715 26.86 -18.16 12.61
N GLY A 716 26.64 -16.99 13.21
CA GLY A 716 27.54 -15.82 13.05
C GLY A 716 28.78 -15.79 13.95
N THR A 717 29.09 -16.87 14.69
CA THR A 717 30.22 -16.94 15.64
C THR A 717 31.01 -18.24 15.51
N ALA A 718 32.01 -18.47 16.40
CA ALA A 718 32.75 -19.71 16.41
C ALA A 718 31.84 -20.92 16.71
N THR A 719 32.12 -22.08 16.11
CA THR A 719 31.24 -23.27 16.13
C THR A 719 30.81 -23.66 17.55
N TYR A 720 31.74 -23.72 18.51
CA TYR A 720 31.41 -24.08 19.89
C TYR A 720 30.59 -23.04 20.63
N ASP A 721 30.85 -21.74 20.38
CA ASP A 721 30.06 -20.68 20.97
C ASP A 721 28.63 -20.70 20.41
N GLY A 722 28.50 -20.84 19.08
CA GLY A 722 27.21 -20.95 18.40
C GLY A 722 26.40 -22.16 18.85
N LEU A 723 27.03 -23.35 18.95
CA LEU A 723 26.39 -24.56 19.48
C LEU A 723 25.92 -24.34 20.93
N SER A 724 26.75 -23.74 21.78
CA SER A 724 26.41 -23.51 23.20
C SER A 724 25.21 -22.59 23.34
N ILE A 725 25.14 -21.52 22.53
CA ILE A 725 24.00 -20.57 22.49
C ILE A 725 22.76 -21.28 21.99
N ALA A 726 22.84 -21.98 20.87
CA ALA A 726 21.70 -22.71 20.30
C ALA A 726 21.14 -23.76 21.26
N TRP A 727 22.03 -24.49 21.94
CA TRP A 727 21.67 -25.48 22.97
C TRP A 727 20.91 -24.84 24.14
N ALA A 728 21.49 -23.80 24.74
CA ALA A 728 20.87 -23.08 25.86
C ALA A 728 19.55 -22.40 25.45
N THR A 729 19.45 -21.90 24.21
CA THR A 729 18.22 -21.34 23.65
C THR A 729 17.10 -22.38 23.60
N LEU A 730 17.40 -23.58 23.12
CA LEU A 730 16.41 -24.67 23.05
C LEU A 730 15.97 -25.13 24.45
N GLU A 731 16.91 -25.29 25.40
CA GLU A 731 16.58 -25.61 26.79
C GLU A 731 15.69 -24.54 27.43
N HIS A 732 15.97 -23.24 27.17
CA HIS A 732 15.14 -22.13 27.69
C HIS A 732 13.73 -22.15 27.10
N LEU A 733 13.59 -22.35 25.78
CA LEU A 733 12.29 -22.51 25.14
C LEU A 733 11.48 -23.67 25.71
N HIS A 734 12.15 -24.76 26.05
CA HIS A 734 11.52 -25.94 26.62
C HIS A 734 11.13 -25.75 28.09
N ASP A 735 12.08 -25.35 28.96
CA ASP A 735 11.89 -25.35 30.42
C ASP A 735 11.15 -24.11 30.91
N VAL A 736 11.42 -22.94 30.32
CA VAL A 736 10.92 -21.64 30.81
C VAL A 736 9.71 -21.16 29.97
N ASN A 737 9.89 -21.00 28.67
CA ASN A 737 8.80 -20.48 27.82
C ASN A 737 7.71 -21.55 27.58
N ARG A 738 8.06 -22.82 27.50
CA ARG A 738 7.16 -23.95 27.18
C ARG A 738 6.37 -23.73 25.89
N ALA A 739 6.98 -23.01 24.95
CA ALA A 739 6.38 -22.63 23.69
C ALA A 739 6.37 -23.82 22.70
N ARG A 740 5.45 -23.77 21.74
CA ARG A 740 5.51 -24.63 20.56
C ARG A 740 6.60 -24.08 19.65
N ALA A 741 7.58 -24.90 19.27
CA ALA A 741 8.69 -24.42 18.48
C ALA A 741 9.11 -25.35 17.34
N LEU A 742 9.49 -24.74 16.21
CA LEU A 742 10.23 -25.37 15.13
C LEU A 742 11.64 -24.80 15.12
N PHE A 743 12.63 -25.62 15.45
CA PHE A 743 14.02 -25.23 15.60
C PHE A 743 14.88 -25.91 14.54
N ALA A 744 15.22 -25.21 13.47
CA ALA A 744 16.13 -25.74 12.46
C ALA A 744 17.59 -25.44 12.85
N THR A 745 18.45 -26.43 12.69
CA THR A 745 19.86 -26.31 13.02
C THR A 745 20.74 -27.14 12.06
N HIS A 746 21.99 -26.73 11.94
CA HIS A 746 23.05 -27.46 11.29
C HIS A 746 23.98 -28.20 12.29
N TYR A 747 23.74 -27.99 13.60
CA TYR A 747 24.47 -28.67 14.65
C TYR A 747 23.86 -30.06 14.92
N HIS A 748 24.52 -31.12 14.45
CA HIS A 748 24.05 -32.51 14.63
C HIS A 748 24.07 -32.93 16.10
N GLU A 749 24.96 -32.35 16.90
CA GLU A 749 25.10 -32.64 18.33
C GLU A 749 23.83 -32.34 19.12
N MET A 750 23.06 -31.35 18.67
CA MET A 750 21.78 -30.96 19.30
C MET A 750 20.74 -32.08 19.23
N THR A 751 20.84 -33.01 18.26
CA THR A 751 19.89 -34.13 18.16
C THR A 751 19.83 -34.99 19.40
N ALA A 752 20.91 -34.99 20.22
CA ALA A 752 20.96 -35.68 21.49
C ALA A 752 19.97 -35.10 22.53
N LEU A 753 19.49 -33.86 22.35
CA LEU A 753 18.51 -33.22 23.25
C LEU A 753 17.16 -33.92 23.23
N ALA A 754 16.74 -34.49 22.09
CA ALA A 754 15.49 -35.24 22.00
C ALA A 754 15.48 -36.48 22.94
N GLY A 755 16.63 -37.04 23.26
CA GLY A 755 16.75 -38.12 24.26
C GLY A 755 16.80 -37.63 25.72
N LYS A 756 16.96 -36.34 25.96
CA LYS A 756 17.12 -35.73 27.29
C LYS A 756 15.92 -34.90 27.73
N LEU A 757 15.27 -34.24 26.80
CA LEU A 757 14.16 -33.30 27.06
C LEU A 757 12.85 -33.94 26.60
N PRO A 758 11.91 -34.23 27.49
CA PRO A 758 10.58 -34.72 27.11
C PRO A 758 9.86 -33.62 26.31
N GLY A 759 9.27 -33.98 25.17
CA GLY A 759 8.58 -32.98 24.29
C GLY A 759 9.48 -32.35 23.24
N VAL A 760 10.71 -32.82 23.10
CA VAL A 760 11.60 -32.48 21.97
C VAL A 760 11.73 -33.68 21.05
N ASP A 761 11.33 -33.56 19.79
CA ASP A 761 11.45 -34.59 18.77
C ASP A 761 12.41 -34.13 17.65
N ASN A 762 13.19 -35.10 17.16
CA ASN A 762 14.02 -34.90 15.98
C ASN A 762 13.20 -35.05 14.68
N ALA A 763 13.40 -34.15 13.74
CA ALA A 763 12.91 -34.24 12.38
C ALA A 763 14.05 -33.95 11.39
N THR A 764 13.95 -34.51 10.20
CA THR A 764 14.93 -34.29 9.14
C THR A 764 14.26 -34.13 7.79
N VAL A 765 14.86 -33.35 6.90
CA VAL A 765 14.41 -33.27 5.51
C VAL A 765 15.03 -34.42 4.74
N ALA A 766 14.19 -35.23 4.10
CA ALA A 766 14.61 -36.46 3.41
C ALA A 766 15.46 -36.14 2.18
N VAL A 767 16.54 -36.85 2.06
CA VAL A 767 17.50 -36.80 0.97
C VAL A 767 17.70 -38.21 0.40
N LYS A 768 17.73 -38.31 -0.92
CA LYS A 768 18.02 -39.56 -1.61
C LYS A 768 19.32 -39.43 -2.39
N GLU A 769 20.21 -40.38 -2.18
CA GLU A 769 21.40 -40.53 -3.03
C GLU A 769 21.06 -41.41 -4.23
N TRP A 770 21.33 -40.93 -5.43
CA TRP A 770 21.15 -41.65 -6.69
C TRP A 770 22.39 -41.47 -7.56
N GLU A 771 23.06 -42.54 -7.90
CA GLU A 771 24.29 -42.56 -8.73
C GLU A 771 25.40 -41.60 -8.29
N GLY A 772 25.50 -41.36 -6.97
CA GLY A 772 26.45 -40.39 -6.38
C GLY A 772 26.01 -38.91 -6.39
N GLU A 773 24.83 -38.64 -6.90
CA GLU A 773 24.18 -37.35 -6.81
C GLU A 773 23.14 -37.32 -5.68
N VAL A 774 22.95 -36.13 -5.10
CA VAL A 774 21.99 -35.92 -4.02
C VAL A 774 20.72 -35.31 -4.59
N VAL A 775 19.59 -35.97 -4.40
CA VAL A 775 18.25 -35.50 -4.76
C VAL A 775 17.53 -35.13 -3.47
N PHE A 776 17.15 -33.84 -3.36
CA PHE A 776 16.34 -33.34 -2.26
C PHE A 776 14.89 -33.73 -2.49
N LEU A 777 14.30 -34.47 -1.57
CA LEU A 777 12.90 -34.90 -1.68
C LEU A 777 11.92 -33.84 -1.15
N HIS A 778 12.42 -32.80 -0.47
CA HIS A 778 11.61 -31.76 0.19
C HIS A 778 10.56 -32.31 1.15
N GLU A 779 10.72 -33.54 1.61
CA GLU A 779 9.82 -34.22 2.54
C GLU A 779 10.42 -34.24 3.94
N VAL A 780 9.66 -33.79 4.94
CA VAL A 780 10.06 -33.80 6.34
C VAL A 780 9.64 -35.14 7.00
N ARG A 781 10.56 -35.79 7.66
CA ARG A 781 10.35 -37.09 8.34
C ARG A 781 10.82 -37.02 9.76
N LYS A 782 10.22 -37.82 10.66
CA LYS A 782 10.72 -38.01 12.02
C LYS A 782 12.07 -38.69 12.01
N GLY A 783 12.97 -38.27 12.89
CA GLY A 783 14.33 -38.81 13.06
C GLY A 783 15.41 -37.76 12.80
N ALA A 784 16.66 -38.10 13.10
CA ALA A 784 17.83 -37.26 12.85
C ALA A 784 18.45 -37.57 11.48
N ALA A 785 19.09 -36.58 10.86
CA ALA A 785 19.87 -36.81 9.65
C ALA A 785 21.12 -37.65 9.95
N ASP A 786 21.37 -38.67 9.15
CA ASP A 786 22.49 -39.60 9.36
C ASP A 786 23.85 -39.00 8.98
N ARG A 787 23.88 -37.97 8.12
CA ARG A 787 25.13 -37.39 7.56
C ARG A 787 24.99 -35.92 7.22
N SER A 788 26.13 -35.23 7.12
CA SER A 788 26.28 -33.92 6.53
C SER A 788 26.32 -33.98 5.00
N TYR A 789 25.56 -33.15 4.30
CA TYR A 789 25.50 -33.11 2.82
C TYR A 789 26.18 -31.86 2.24
N GLY A 790 26.95 -31.10 3.03
CA GLY A 790 27.55 -29.84 2.59
C GLY A 790 28.49 -29.98 1.39
N VAL A 791 29.28 -31.05 1.32
CA VAL A 791 30.20 -31.32 0.21
C VAL A 791 29.44 -31.63 -1.09
N GLN A 792 28.34 -32.39 -0.98
CA GLN A 792 27.48 -32.70 -2.13
C GLN A 792 26.77 -31.45 -2.66
N VAL A 793 26.30 -30.58 -1.78
CA VAL A 793 25.70 -29.26 -2.18
C VAL A 793 26.74 -28.39 -2.88
N ALA A 794 27.99 -28.38 -2.38
CA ALA A 794 29.08 -27.66 -3.03
C ALA A 794 29.38 -28.21 -4.44
N GLN A 795 29.26 -29.52 -4.63
CA GLN A 795 29.38 -30.17 -5.94
C GLN A 795 28.25 -29.73 -6.90
N LEU A 796 27.00 -29.72 -6.42
CA LEU A 796 25.83 -29.24 -7.20
C LEU A 796 25.95 -27.76 -7.56
N ALA A 797 26.56 -26.94 -6.69
CA ALA A 797 26.86 -25.55 -6.95
C ALA A 797 27.98 -25.31 -7.96
N GLY A 798 28.62 -26.35 -8.47
CA GLY A 798 29.65 -26.28 -9.50
C GLY A 798 31.06 -25.98 -8.98
N LEU A 799 31.38 -26.30 -7.69
CA LEU A 799 32.74 -26.20 -7.19
C LEU A 799 33.68 -27.15 -7.96
N PRO A 800 34.94 -26.74 -8.22
CA PRO A 800 35.89 -27.60 -8.96
C PRO A 800 36.08 -28.99 -8.35
N ALA A 801 36.07 -30.03 -9.18
CA ALA A 801 36.20 -31.43 -8.74
C ALA A 801 37.41 -31.71 -7.80
N PRO A 802 38.60 -31.09 -7.95
CA PRO A 802 39.70 -31.27 -6.99
C PRO A 802 39.39 -30.74 -5.60
N VAL A 803 38.62 -29.61 -5.50
CA VAL A 803 38.19 -29.03 -4.21
C VAL A 803 37.21 -29.95 -3.53
N ILE A 804 36.25 -30.52 -4.27
CA ILE A 804 35.26 -31.46 -3.74
C ILE A 804 35.95 -32.75 -3.26
N ALA A 805 36.88 -33.30 -4.05
CA ALA A 805 37.63 -34.51 -3.66
C ALA A 805 38.41 -34.25 -2.35
N ARG A 806 39.07 -33.13 -2.21
CA ARG A 806 39.79 -32.76 -1.02
C ARG A 806 38.86 -32.53 0.18
N ALA A 807 37.74 -31.85 -0.02
CA ALA A 807 36.74 -31.60 1.03
C ALA A 807 36.20 -32.93 1.62
N ARG A 808 35.96 -33.96 0.77
CA ARG A 808 35.54 -35.29 1.24
C ARG A 808 36.58 -35.93 2.15
N VAL A 809 37.86 -35.90 1.76
CA VAL A 809 38.94 -36.49 2.56
C VAL A 809 39.07 -35.77 3.92
N VAL A 810 38.93 -34.43 3.93
CA VAL A 810 38.99 -33.64 5.18
C VAL A 810 37.77 -33.98 6.05
N LEU A 811 36.56 -34.05 5.48
CA LEU A 811 35.34 -34.37 6.22
C LEU A 811 35.41 -35.75 6.87
N GLU A 812 35.85 -36.77 6.12
CA GLU A 812 36.04 -38.14 6.65
C GLU A 812 37.05 -38.20 7.81
N ALA A 813 38.12 -37.41 7.74
CA ALA A 813 39.12 -37.32 8.80
C ALA A 813 38.56 -36.65 10.07
N LEU A 814 37.76 -35.57 9.90
CA LEU A 814 37.09 -34.87 11.00
C LEU A 814 36.05 -35.79 11.69
N GLU A 815 35.19 -36.47 10.92
CA GLU A 815 34.16 -37.37 11.43
C GLU A 815 34.77 -38.60 12.17
N LYS A 816 35.92 -39.10 11.72
CA LYS A 816 36.67 -40.14 12.44
C LYS A 816 37.23 -39.63 13.76
N GLY A 817 37.79 -38.41 13.78
CA GLY A 817 38.34 -37.80 14.98
C GLY A 817 37.29 -37.56 16.07
N GLU A 818 36.06 -37.26 15.71
CA GLU A 818 34.93 -37.09 16.62
C GLU A 818 34.48 -38.47 17.22
N ARG A 819 34.49 -39.53 16.44
CA ARG A 819 34.11 -40.89 16.91
C ARG A 819 35.11 -41.54 17.85
N GLU A 820 36.39 -41.17 17.77
CA GLU A 820 37.48 -41.77 18.55
C GLU A 820 37.85 -41.02 19.85
N GLY A 821 37.04 -40.01 20.28
CA GLY A 821 37.17 -39.39 21.60
C GLY A 821 38.35 -38.40 21.73
N GLY A 822 38.22 -37.29 21.21
CA GLY A 822 38.53 -35.91 21.70
C GLY A 822 39.97 -35.48 22.04
N THR A 823 41.05 -36.29 21.89
CA THR A 823 42.43 -35.82 22.23
C THR A 823 43.36 -35.62 21.04
N THR A 824 42.89 -35.88 19.83
CA THR A 824 43.76 -35.97 18.65
C THR A 824 43.47 -34.94 17.56
N GLN A 825 42.60 -33.96 17.82
CA GLN A 825 42.12 -33.00 16.76
C GLN A 825 43.25 -32.09 16.24
N LYS A 826 44.23 -31.73 17.07
CA LYS A 826 45.36 -30.89 16.64
C LYS A 826 46.39 -31.67 15.83
N THR A 827 46.64 -32.96 16.20
CA THR A 827 47.61 -33.83 15.50
C THR A 827 47.06 -34.35 14.15
N LEU A 828 45.73 -34.56 14.02
CA LEU A 828 45.13 -35.00 12.77
C LEU A 828 45.08 -33.92 11.68
N ILE A 829 45.01 -32.66 12.08
CA ILE A 829 45.02 -31.55 11.14
C ILE A 829 46.45 -31.26 10.64
N ASP A 830 47.46 -31.43 11.51
CA ASP A 830 48.87 -31.24 11.16
C ASP A 830 49.46 -32.41 10.35
N ASP A 831 48.97 -33.63 10.52
CA ASP A 831 49.38 -34.82 9.75
C ASP A 831 48.61 -35.01 8.43
N LEU A 832 47.56 -34.27 8.17
CA LEU A 832 46.94 -34.22 6.84
C LEU A 832 47.91 -33.53 5.86
N PRO A 833 48.38 -34.23 4.82
CA PRO A 833 49.36 -33.67 3.89
C PRO A 833 48.76 -32.46 3.18
N LEU A 834 49.00 -31.31 3.77
CA LEU A 834 48.56 -30.02 3.25
C LEU A 834 49.09 -29.71 1.84
N PHE A 835 50.14 -30.47 1.42
CA PHE A 835 50.83 -30.34 0.16
C PHE A 835 51.13 -31.65 -0.59
N ALA A 836 50.42 -32.77 -0.28
CA ALA A 836 50.41 -33.87 -1.22
C ALA A 836 49.64 -33.44 -2.46
N VAL A 837 50.33 -32.72 -3.32
CA VAL A 837 49.92 -32.60 -4.70
C VAL A 837 49.84 -34.05 -5.21
N SER A 838 48.64 -34.63 -5.20
CA SER A 838 48.38 -35.77 -6.11
C SER A 838 48.83 -35.26 -7.47
N PRO A 839 49.75 -35.92 -8.15
CA PRO A 839 50.11 -35.50 -9.50
C PRO A 839 48.77 -35.38 -10.23
N ALA A 840 48.49 -34.18 -10.67
CA ALA A 840 47.32 -33.94 -11.51
C ALA A 840 47.34 -35.07 -12.56
N PRO A 841 46.23 -35.81 -12.75
CA PRO A 841 46.19 -36.79 -13.83
C PRO A 841 46.61 -35.99 -15.06
N GLN A 842 47.76 -36.39 -15.63
CA GLN A 842 48.21 -35.72 -16.86
C GLN A 842 46.99 -35.68 -17.77
N PRO A 843 46.60 -34.57 -18.31
CA PRO A 843 45.51 -34.56 -19.26
C PRO A 843 45.95 -35.54 -20.33
N LYS A 844 45.27 -36.68 -20.45
CA LYS A 844 45.36 -37.48 -21.65
C LYS A 844 45.17 -36.47 -22.75
N ALA A 845 46.25 -36.28 -23.55
CA ALA A 845 46.23 -35.39 -24.69
C ALA A 845 44.91 -35.67 -25.44
N ALA A 846 43.98 -34.78 -25.32
CA ALA A 846 42.76 -34.90 -26.05
C ALA A 846 43.19 -34.92 -27.52
N LYS A 847 42.94 -36.04 -28.19
CA LYS A 847 43.11 -36.08 -29.64
C LYS A 847 42.33 -34.90 -30.17
N SER A 848 43.03 -33.95 -30.75
CA SER A 848 42.36 -32.77 -31.35
C SER A 848 41.25 -33.30 -32.24
N SER A 849 40.04 -32.82 -32.06
CA SER A 849 38.92 -33.24 -32.93
C SER A 849 39.28 -32.82 -34.37
N ALA A 850 38.96 -33.66 -35.33
CA ALA A 850 39.13 -33.33 -36.77
C ALA A 850 38.50 -31.99 -37.17
N VAL A 851 37.53 -31.53 -36.37
CA VAL A 851 36.90 -30.22 -36.48
C VAL A 851 37.81 -29.08 -36.00
N GLU A 852 38.55 -29.31 -34.85
CA GLU A 852 39.47 -28.31 -34.33
C GLU A 852 40.74 -28.14 -35.18
N GLU A 853 41.22 -29.20 -35.82
CA GLU A 853 42.34 -29.09 -36.78
C GLU A 853 41.93 -28.30 -38.03
N LYS A 854 40.75 -28.59 -38.60
CA LYS A 854 40.22 -27.84 -39.72
C LYS A 854 39.91 -26.37 -39.40
N LEU A 855 39.43 -26.08 -38.19
CA LEU A 855 39.16 -24.70 -37.74
C LEU A 855 40.44 -23.86 -37.62
N LYS A 856 41.58 -24.45 -37.23
CA LYS A 856 42.87 -23.77 -37.11
C LYS A 856 43.48 -23.33 -38.45
N GLU A 857 43.08 -23.96 -39.54
CA GLU A 857 43.58 -23.68 -40.89
C GLU A 857 42.75 -22.61 -41.64
N ILE A 858 41.68 -22.14 -41.02
CA ILE A 858 40.74 -21.21 -41.65
C ILE A 858 41.10 -19.77 -41.30
N ILE A 859 41.24 -18.95 -42.33
CA ILE A 859 41.36 -17.50 -42.23
C ILE A 859 40.00 -16.89 -42.64
N PRO A 860 39.15 -16.49 -41.67
CA PRO A 860 37.76 -16.09 -41.96
C PRO A 860 37.65 -14.89 -42.91
N ASP A 861 38.60 -13.97 -42.84
CA ASP A 861 38.57 -12.72 -43.62
C ASP A 861 38.88 -12.95 -45.15
N GLU A 862 39.37 -14.13 -45.52
CA GLU A 862 39.68 -14.48 -46.92
C GLU A 862 38.55 -15.30 -47.57
N LEU A 863 37.47 -15.64 -46.83
CA LEU A 863 36.39 -16.48 -47.34
C LEU A 863 35.23 -15.65 -47.96
N SER A 864 34.84 -16.00 -49.15
CA SER A 864 33.58 -15.53 -49.73
C SER A 864 32.35 -16.14 -48.97
N PRO A 865 31.19 -15.50 -49.03
CA PRO A 865 29.98 -16.05 -48.35
C PRO A 865 29.60 -17.47 -48.80
N ARG A 866 29.91 -17.84 -50.02
CA ARG A 866 29.64 -19.18 -50.58
C ARG A 866 30.62 -20.22 -50.02
N GLU A 867 31.90 -19.86 -49.97
CA GLU A 867 32.96 -20.72 -49.39
C GLU A 867 32.77 -20.91 -47.88
N ALA A 868 32.35 -19.88 -47.16
CA ALA A 868 32.00 -19.99 -45.74
C ALA A 868 30.84 -20.99 -45.49
N LEU A 869 29.83 -20.97 -46.36
CA LEU A 869 28.71 -21.91 -46.24
C LEU A 869 29.13 -23.35 -46.56
N GLU A 870 29.93 -23.57 -47.58
CA GLU A 870 30.49 -24.91 -47.93
C GLU A 870 31.40 -25.43 -46.80
N LEU A 871 32.13 -24.57 -46.20
CA LEU A 871 33.00 -24.91 -45.07
C LEU A 871 32.20 -25.31 -43.84
N ILE A 872 31.10 -24.63 -43.53
CA ILE A 872 30.19 -25.00 -42.42
C ILE A 872 29.64 -26.41 -42.64
N TYR A 873 29.26 -26.77 -43.86
CA TYR A 873 28.81 -28.13 -44.17
C TYR A 873 29.93 -29.17 -43.95
N LYS A 874 31.16 -28.86 -44.36
CA LYS A 874 32.33 -29.75 -44.14
C LYS A 874 32.69 -29.92 -42.68
N LEU A 875 32.57 -28.86 -41.89
CA LEU A 875 32.77 -28.91 -40.42
C LEU A 875 31.67 -29.72 -39.72
N LYS A 876 30.43 -29.61 -40.20
CA LYS A 876 29.30 -30.40 -39.70
C LYS A 876 29.42 -31.88 -40.05
N GLU A 877 29.93 -32.24 -41.21
CA GLU A 877 30.23 -33.63 -41.55
C GLU A 877 31.38 -34.20 -40.71
N ALA A 878 32.43 -33.40 -40.46
CA ALA A 878 33.54 -33.80 -39.60
C ALA A 878 33.16 -33.90 -38.09
N ALA A 879 32.13 -33.20 -37.67
CA ALA A 879 31.60 -33.29 -36.32
C ALA A 879 30.71 -34.53 -36.09
N ASN A 880 30.14 -35.08 -37.18
CA ASN A 880 29.26 -36.25 -37.13
C ASN A 880 29.98 -37.57 -37.46
N SER A 881 31.27 -37.53 -37.88
CA SER A 881 32.12 -38.66 -38.14
C SER A 881 33.05 -38.92 -36.92
#